data_23f48ce8c2da0362b2eddce02f756d94
#
_entry.id   23f48ce8c2da0362b2eddce02f756d94
#
_cell.length_a   1.000
_cell.length_b   1.000
_cell.length_c   1.000
_cell.angle_alpha   90.00
_cell.angle_beta   90.00
_cell.angle_gamma   90.00
#
_symmetry.space_group_name_H-M   'P 1'
#
loop_
_entity.id
_entity.type
_entity.pdbx_description
1 polymer ?
#
loop_
_entity_poly.entity_id
_entity_poly.type
_entity_poly.pdbx_seq_one_letter_code
_entity_poly.pdbx_strand_id
1 'polypeptide(L)'
;MNQGLKYVLMTSAAVTAMSASAAALKPVHTVEGIKSYELDNGLQIVLFADQSKPTATVNTTYLVGSRMENYGETGMAHLLEHLMFKGSKNYPDPTKEFTRRGFRMNGTTWLDRTNYFVSFTASDDNMKWALGWSADAMTNSFIAKKDLDTEMTVVRNEYEMGENKPISVMLKRMQSVLYDWHAYGRSTIGARSDIENVPIENLQAFYRKWYQPDNAVLTVSGKFDEAKVLEWIQETFGKIKRPERVLPKAWTIEPVADGPRTFEIRRPGETQLVAVGYRVPSALAEDTNAVETATDILADSPRGRLYKALVETGMATQVFGWPMSTRDPGFVMFGAMVKKGDDIESVKNKLIESIELSFAKKPATDEEVGTSLAEAAVDYDRALSDPEGFAVDLSDYIALGDWRLFFADRDATAKVTPDAVNTAAATYFVRDNRVVGLFIPDDHPKRAPYMTTPDVKDVIAKATFKEEGDQAEAFDASQDNIDARTERLRIGGVEVALLPKKTRGRTVTVLSNFQWGNLESNRGKAALNSMVLPMLSRGAEGMDRKAIADACTELKVQGDVMGYTTTADNLVATIELFGKLFEKSTFPTKEVNQLVKQMTTMMEAKSDDPVYMAREALKKHFQTYPAGDPRNTVLNEDLIKGLKSLTREELYDWYKTAVSAEHGAIAIVGEFDPAAVKAALEKLYGNAKKVDAKYAYERYFGEYKPVAAERIVIDAPSKENAVIVARVDFAASVNDEDAAALVVADWILGGGTGLSNRLVDRLRQKEGLSYGVGSHVKLPQFGNRSSWMMSAIVAPQNLPKAEACAKEEIERAVKEGFTDQEVKEAIKGILDSRAVNRAQDDYLAQSWLQFMEAGKTFAFSKQFEERIAAVTVDSVNAALRRMVVPENVTWILSGDLAKAGIKK
;
A
#
# COMPACT_ATOMS: atom_id res chain seq x y z
N MET A 1 4.10 -87.28 -43.18
CA MET A 1 2.68 -87.77 -43.02
C MET A 1 2.11 -87.06 -41.79
N ASN A 2 0.95 -86.47 -42.05
CA ASN A 2 -0.13 -85.94 -41.14
C ASN A 2 0.25 -84.92 -40.09
N GLN A 3 -0.16 -83.69 -40.36
CA GLN A 3 -1.47 -83.03 -40.20
C GLN A 3 -2.06 -83.14 -38.77
N GLY A 4 -2.25 -82.01 -38.14
CA GLY A 4 -2.97 -81.74 -36.88
C GLY A 4 -3.22 -80.33 -36.59
N LEU A 5 -4.29 -79.84 -37.01
CA LEU A 5 -5.14 -78.68 -36.76
C LEU A 5 -4.77 -77.72 -35.58
N LYS A 6 -4.68 -76.43 -35.93
CA LYS A 6 -4.66 -75.26 -35.04
C LYS A 6 -6.08 -74.96 -34.61
N TYR A 7 -6.28 -74.79 -33.31
CA TYR A 7 -7.37 -74.01 -32.74
C TYR A 7 -6.88 -72.66 -32.30
N VAL A 8 -7.47 -71.62 -32.86
CA VAL A 8 -7.27 -70.21 -32.45
C VAL A 8 -8.30 -69.96 -31.36
N LEU A 9 -7.84 -69.68 -30.16
CA LEU A 9 -8.60 -69.02 -29.07
C LEU A 9 -8.34 -67.55 -29.09
N MET A 10 -9.30 -66.77 -29.52
CA MET A 10 -9.35 -65.28 -29.24
C MET A 10 -9.72 -65.12 -27.80
N THR A 11 -8.79 -64.62 -27.01
CA THR A 11 -9.07 -63.98 -25.71
C THR A 11 -9.13 -62.50 -25.88
N SER A 12 -10.35 -61.92 -25.81
CA SER A 12 -10.56 -60.48 -25.69
C SER A 12 -10.02 -60.01 -24.33
N ALA A 13 -8.91 -59.32 -24.33
CA ALA A 13 -8.45 -58.54 -23.17
C ALA A 13 -9.25 -57.26 -23.09
N ALA A 14 -10.19 -57.17 -22.20
CA ALA A 14 -10.81 -55.93 -21.79
C ALA A 14 -9.76 -55.12 -21.06
N VAL A 15 -9.29 -54.06 -21.71
CA VAL A 15 -8.50 -53.04 -21.01
C VAL A 15 -9.45 -52.22 -20.16
N THR A 16 -9.52 -52.58 -18.90
CA THR A 16 -10.12 -51.73 -17.85
C THR A 16 -9.16 -50.60 -17.61
N ALA A 17 -9.46 -49.41 -18.19
CA ALA A 17 -8.82 -48.18 -17.76
C ALA A 17 -9.20 -47.93 -16.30
N MET A 18 -8.37 -48.33 -15.38
CA MET A 18 -8.42 -47.81 -14.03
C MET A 18 -8.07 -46.31 -14.10
N SER A 19 -9.10 -45.48 -14.05
CA SER A 19 -8.91 -44.10 -13.61
C SER A 19 -8.33 -44.19 -12.20
N ALA A 20 -7.04 -43.96 -12.06
CA ALA A 20 -6.44 -43.70 -10.75
C ALA A 20 -7.06 -42.41 -10.26
N SER A 21 -8.05 -42.54 -9.37
CA SER A 21 -8.49 -41.41 -8.54
C SER A 21 -7.22 -40.92 -7.81
N ALA A 22 -6.77 -39.71 -8.13
CA ALA A 22 -5.69 -39.10 -7.38
C ALA A 22 -6.12 -39.12 -5.89
N ALA A 23 -5.28 -39.71 -5.06
CA ALA A 23 -5.56 -39.75 -3.63
C ALA A 23 -5.74 -38.31 -3.14
N ALA A 24 -6.82 -38.03 -2.43
CA ALA A 24 -7.07 -36.71 -1.89
C ALA A 24 -5.87 -36.28 -1.02
N LEU A 25 -5.29 -35.13 -1.31
CA LEU A 25 -4.20 -34.58 -0.52
C LEU A 25 -4.65 -34.42 0.93
N LYS A 26 -3.82 -34.87 1.86
CA LYS A 26 -4.06 -34.65 3.29
C LYS A 26 -3.28 -33.43 3.75
N PRO A 27 -3.83 -32.63 4.65
CA PRO A 27 -3.11 -31.50 5.20
C PRO A 27 -1.88 -32.02 5.97
N VAL A 28 -0.75 -31.37 5.73
CA VAL A 28 0.50 -31.61 6.45
C VAL A 28 0.47 -30.92 7.81
N HIS A 29 -0.05 -29.67 7.82
CA HIS A 29 -0.26 -28.88 9.03
C HIS A 29 -1.60 -28.17 8.97
N THR A 30 -2.17 -27.92 10.16
CA THR A 30 -3.34 -27.07 10.36
C THR A 30 -3.07 -26.14 11.54
N VAL A 31 -3.21 -24.82 11.31
CA VAL A 31 -3.03 -23.80 12.35
C VAL A 31 -4.13 -22.75 12.20
N GLU A 32 -4.96 -22.57 13.19
CA GLU A 32 -6.06 -21.60 13.24
C GLU A 32 -6.98 -21.61 12.00
N GLY A 33 -7.27 -22.80 11.47
CA GLY A 33 -8.10 -23.01 10.27
C GLY A 33 -7.35 -22.91 8.95
N ILE A 34 -6.10 -22.47 8.95
CA ILE A 34 -5.23 -22.44 7.78
C ILE A 34 -4.55 -23.81 7.63
N LYS A 35 -4.58 -24.37 6.43
CA LYS A 35 -4.06 -25.69 6.15
C LYS A 35 -2.94 -25.65 5.13
N SER A 36 -1.90 -26.45 5.34
CA SER A 36 -0.86 -26.63 4.35
C SER A 36 -0.83 -28.04 3.78
N TYR A 37 -0.42 -28.14 2.52
CA TYR A 37 -0.29 -29.37 1.75
C TYR A 37 1.04 -29.34 1.01
N GLU A 38 1.48 -30.51 0.53
CA GLU A 38 2.69 -30.64 -0.27
C GLU A 38 2.41 -31.55 -1.47
N LEU A 39 2.90 -31.14 -2.64
CA LEU A 39 2.86 -31.96 -3.85
C LEU A 39 4.16 -32.79 -3.98
N ASP A 40 4.08 -33.87 -4.73
CA ASP A 40 5.25 -34.78 -5.00
C ASP A 40 6.43 -34.02 -5.65
N ASN A 41 6.15 -32.94 -6.35
CA ASN A 41 7.19 -32.11 -6.98
C ASN A 41 7.87 -31.13 -6.00
N GLY A 42 7.43 -31.10 -4.75
CA GLY A 42 7.99 -30.26 -3.68
C GLY A 42 7.30 -28.91 -3.49
N LEU A 43 6.25 -28.61 -4.27
CA LEU A 43 5.47 -27.37 -4.05
C LEU A 43 4.71 -27.47 -2.74
N GLN A 44 4.90 -26.50 -1.88
CA GLN A 44 4.06 -26.31 -0.69
C GLN A 44 2.83 -25.46 -1.05
N ILE A 45 1.72 -25.79 -0.43
CA ILE A 45 0.43 -25.10 -0.63
C ILE A 45 -0.07 -24.67 0.73
N VAL A 46 -0.52 -23.43 0.85
CA VAL A 46 -1.20 -22.91 2.05
C VAL A 46 -2.58 -22.43 1.65
N LEU A 47 -3.61 -22.96 2.28
CA LEU A 47 -5.01 -22.62 2.04
C LEU A 47 -5.60 -21.90 3.24
N PHE A 48 -6.06 -20.69 3.03
CA PHE A 48 -6.76 -19.87 4.00
C PHE A 48 -8.17 -19.58 3.49
N ALA A 49 -9.09 -20.52 3.68
CA ALA A 49 -10.48 -20.38 3.26
C ALA A 49 -11.25 -19.44 4.20
N ASP A 50 -11.69 -18.32 3.68
CA ASP A 50 -12.52 -17.35 4.36
C ASP A 50 -13.73 -16.99 3.48
N GLN A 51 -14.92 -17.31 3.95
CA GLN A 51 -16.16 -17.07 3.22
C GLN A 51 -16.77 -15.69 3.47
N SER A 52 -16.14 -14.88 4.34
CA SER A 52 -16.67 -13.57 4.75
C SER A 52 -16.63 -12.51 3.65
N LYS A 53 -15.70 -12.67 2.70
CA LYS A 53 -15.52 -11.74 1.58
C LYS A 53 -15.71 -12.48 0.27
N PRO A 54 -16.35 -11.86 -0.76
CA PRO A 54 -16.60 -12.50 -2.06
C PRO A 54 -15.38 -12.52 -2.97
N THR A 55 -14.19 -12.38 -2.42
CA THR A 55 -12.92 -12.35 -3.14
C THR A 55 -12.04 -13.55 -2.81
N ALA A 56 -11.13 -13.85 -3.72
CA ALA A 56 -10.06 -14.80 -3.50
C ALA A 56 -8.74 -14.24 -4.03
N THR A 57 -7.65 -14.65 -3.40
CA THR A 57 -6.28 -14.29 -3.78
C THR A 57 -5.46 -15.55 -3.99
N VAL A 58 -4.72 -15.56 -5.08
CA VAL A 58 -3.69 -16.57 -5.38
C VAL A 58 -2.35 -15.85 -5.31
N ASN A 59 -1.48 -16.25 -4.39
CA ASN A 59 -0.14 -15.70 -4.21
C ASN A 59 0.90 -16.82 -4.34
N THR A 60 1.85 -16.68 -5.25
CA THR A 60 2.97 -17.61 -5.40
C THR A 60 4.24 -16.95 -4.91
N THR A 61 4.79 -17.44 -3.83
CA THR A 61 6.04 -16.96 -3.23
C THR A 61 7.18 -17.88 -3.64
N TYR A 62 8.19 -17.33 -4.30
CA TYR A 62 9.45 -18.01 -4.60
C TYR A 62 10.48 -17.65 -3.54
N LEU A 63 11.18 -18.67 -3.02
CA LEU A 63 12.24 -18.51 -2.02
C LEU A 63 13.54 -18.02 -2.67
N VAL A 64 13.43 -16.89 -3.34
CA VAL A 64 14.53 -16.23 -4.05
C VAL A 64 14.27 -14.73 -4.08
N GLY A 65 15.26 -13.97 -3.65
CA GLY A 65 15.27 -12.50 -3.68
C GLY A 65 16.67 -12.01 -4.02
N SER A 66 16.93 -10.74 -3.74
CA SER A 66 18.23 -10.14 -4.08
C SER A 66 19.41 -10.76 -3.36
N ARG A 67 19.20 -11.47 -2.25
CA ARG A 67 20.26 -12.23 -1.56
C ARG A 67 20.90 -13.30 -2.46
N MET A 68 20.15 -13.86 -3.40
CA MET A 68 20.62 -14.94 -4.29
C MET A 68 21.32 -14.44 -5.54
N GLU A 69 21.42 -13.15 -5.70
CA GLU A 69 22.10 -12.52 -6.84
C GLU A 69 23.63 -12.55 -6.66
N ASN A 70 24.33 -12.70 -7.78
CA ASN A 70 25.78 -12.66 -7.79
C ASN A 70 26.32 -11.26 -8.03
N TYR A 71 27.63 -11.13 -7.94
CA TYR A 71 28.33 -9.90 -8.28
C TYR A 71 28.17 -9.59 -9.78
N GLY A 72 27.79 -8.34 -10.11
CA GLY A 72 27.49 -7.93 -11.49
C GLY A 72 26.09 -8.34 -11.98
N GLU A 73 25.28 -8.92 -11.12
CA GLU A 73 23.94 -9.41 -11.46
C GLU A 73 22.87 -8.84 -10.50
N THR A 74 23.17 -7.74 -9.79
CA THR A 74 22.24 -7.18 -8.82
C THR A 74 21.04 -6.55 -9.52
N GLY A 75 19.84 -6.80 -8.97
CA GLY A 75 18.57 -6.39 -9.55
C GLY A 75 17.93 -7.43 -10.47
N MET A 76 18.56 -8.59 -10.67
CA MET A 76 17.99 -9.67 -11.50
C MET A 76 16.66 -10.20 -10.96
N ALA A 77 16.55 -10.38 -9.64
CA ALA A 77 15.32 -10.85 -9.04
C ALA A 77 14.17 -9.85 -9.29
N HIS A 78 14.46 -8.55 -9.19
CA HIS A 78 13.50 -7.48 -9.44
C HIS A 78 13.18 -7.33 -10.94
N LEU A 79 14.17 -7.36 -11.82
CA LEU A 79 13.94 -7.39 -13.27
C LEU A 79 13.09 -8.59 -13.69
N LEU A 80 13.35 -9.76 -13.09
CA LEU A 80 12.56 -10.95 -13.37
C LEU A 80 11.12 -10.81 -12.89
N GLU A 81 10.89 -10.10 -11.77
CA GLU A 81 9.54 -9.76 -11.32
C GLU A 81 8.75 -9.07 -12.43
N HIS A 82 9.32 -8.03 -13.06
CA HIS A 82 8.69 -7.34 -14.17
C HIS A 82 8.45 -8.24 -15.38
N LEU A 83 9.42 -9.09 -15.71
CA LEU A 83 9.35 -9.96 -16.89
C LEU A 83 8.33 -11.08 -16.76
N MET A 84 7.98 -11.51 -15.56
CA MET A 84 6.97 -12.54 -15.32
C MET A 84 5.57 -12.11 -15.79
N PHE A 85 5.28 -10.83 -15.85
CA PHE A 85 4.02 -10.30 -16.37
C PHE A 85 3.97 -10.15 -17.89
N LYS A 86 5.09 -10.42 -18.61
CA LYS A 86 5.17 -10.25 -20.06
C LYS A 86 4.67 -11.45 -20.86
N GLY A 87 4.22 -12.47 -20.16
CA GLY A 87 3.57 -13.64 -20.76
C GLY A 87 4.35 -14.93 -20.64
N SER A 88 3.61 -15.99 -20.84
CA SER A 88 4.08 -17.36 -20.80
C SER A 88 3.46 -18.16 -21.96
N LYS A 89 3.89 -19.40 -22.11
CA LYS A 89 3.51 -20.24 -23.26
C LYS A 89 2.00 -20.34 -23.48
N ASN A 90 1.23 -20.53 -22.42
CA ASN A 90 -0.22 -20.70 -22.49
C ASN A 90 -0.99 -19.42 -22.13
N TYR A 91 -0.31 -18.41 -21.59
CA TYR A 91 -0.83 -17.10 -21.21
C TYR A 91 0.05 -16.00 -21.82
N PRO A 92 -0.03 -15.78 -23.14
CA PRO A 92 0.91 -14.92 -23.86
C PRO A 92 0.77 -13.42 -23.52
N ASP A 93 -0.41 -12.99 -23.04
CA ASP A 93 -0.67 -11.61 -22.62
C ASP A 93 -1.54 -11.62 -21.36
N PRO A 94 -0.94 -11.92 -20.18
CA PRO A 94 -1.69 -12.01 -18.94
C PRO A 94 -2.20 -10.66 -18.47
N THR A 95 -1.51 -9.55 -18.74
CA THR A 95 -1.92 -8.21 -18.31
C THR A 95 -3.24 -7.79 -18.93
N LYS A 96 -3.46 -8.12 -20.18
CA LYS A 96 -4.74 -7.90 -20.86
C LYS A 96 -5.86 -8.72 -20.22
N GLU A 97 -5.58 -9.98 -19.89
CA GLU A 97 -6.57 -10.83 -19.20
C GLU A 97 -6.85 -10.36 -17.77
N PHE A 98 -5.85 -9.88 -17.02
CA PHE A 98 -6.09 -9.26 -15.70
C PHE A 98 -7.04 -8.08 -15.81
N THR A 99 -6.79 -7.18 -16.76
CA THR A 99 -7.65 -6.02 -17.00
C THR A 99 -9.06 -6.44 -17.37
N ARG A 100 -9.20 -7.40 -18.31
CA ARG A 100 -10.48 -7.91 -18.79
C ARG A 100 -11.29 -8.61 -17.69
N ARG A 101 -10.61 -9.26 -16.74
CA ARG A 101 -11.23 -9.99 -15.62
C ARG A 101 -11.43 -9.11 -14.39
N GLY A 102 -10.95 -7.86 -14.41
CA GLY A 102 -10.98 -6.98 -13.24
C GLY A 102 -10.10 -7.46 -12.10
N PHE A 103 -9.03 -8.19 -12.39
CA PHE A 103 -8.10 -8.67 -11.38
C PHE A 103 -7.22 -7.53 -10.86
N ARG A 104 -7.03 -7.51 -9.54
CA ARG A 104 -5.93 -6.78 -8.93
C ARG A 104 -4.72 -7.71 -8.89
N MET A 105 -3.59 -7.23 -9.34
CA MET A 105 -2.37 -8.03 -9.38
C MET A 105 -1.15 -7.17 -9.07
N ASN A 106 -0.16 -7.79 -8.49
CA ASN A 106 1.15 -7.19 -8.31
C ASN A 106 2.21 -8.28 -8.10
N GLY A 107 3.47 -7.88 -8.18
CA GLY A 107 4.62 -8.63 -7.71
C GLY A 107 5.39 -7.80 -6.70
N THR A 108 6.12 -8.43 -5.82
CA THR A 108 7.07 -7.77 -4.94
C THR A 108 8.34 -8.59 -4.78
N THR A 109 9.48 -7.92 -4.86
CA THR A 109 10.78 -8.52 -4.63
C THR A 109 11.41 -7.93 -3.39
N TRP A 110 11.94 -8.80 -2.54
CA TRP A 110 12.66 -8.40 -1.34
C TRP A 110 14.01 -9.13 -1.24
N LEU A 111 14.62 -9.09 -0.08
CA LEU A 111 15.94 -9.70 0.13
C LEU A 111 15.91 -11.23 -0.03
N ASP A 112 14.89 -11.88 0.53
CA ASP A 112 14.82 -13.35 0.65
C ASP A 112 13.75 -14.00 -0.23
N ARG A 113 12.86 -13.22 -0.84
CA ARG A 113 11.72 -13.73 -1.61
C ARG A 113 11.34 -12.83 -2.78
N THR A 114 10.64 -13.43 -3.72
CA THR A 114 9.84 -12.74 -4.74
C THR A 114 8.47 -13.39 -4.79
N ASN A 115 7.38 -12.60 -4.76
CA ASN A 115 6.04 -13.16 -4.85
C ASN A 115 5.20 -12.45 -5.91
N TYR A 116 4.21 -13.19 -6.41
CA TYR A 116 3.27 -12.72 -7.43
C TYR A 116 1.87 -13.08 -6.98
N PHE A 117 1.01 -12.09 -6.91
CA PHE A 117 -0.37 -12.33 -6.48
C PHE A 117 -1.40 -11.72 -7.40
N VAL A 118 -2.54 -12.37 -7.43
CA VAL A 118 -3.74 -11.89 -8.12
C VAL A 118 -4.93 -12.05 -7.20
N SER A 119 -5.71 -10.98 -7.05
CA SER A 119 -6.93 -10.94 -6.26
C SER A 119 -8.12 -10.63 -7.16
N PHE A 120 -9.21 -11.36 -6.98
CA PHE A 120 -10.34 -11.33 -7.89
C PHE A 120 -11.65 -11.70 -7.20
N THR A 121 -12.78 -11.34 -7.82
CA THR A 121 -14.09 -11.85 -7.41
C THR A 121 -14.11 -13.36 -7.51
N ALA A 122 -14.44 -14.04 -6.41
CA ALA A 122 -14.40 -15.48 -6.29
C ALA A 122 -15.36 -16.16 -7.27
N SER A 123 -14.80 -16.92 -8.18
CA SER A 123 -15.54 -17.82 -9.08
C SER A 123 -14.64 -18.96 -9.52
N ASP A 124 -15.23 -20.09 -9.90
CA ASP A 124 -14.50 -21.24 -10.40
C ASP A 124 -13.65 -20.91 -11.64
N ASP A 125 -14.17 -20.05 -12.53
CA ASP A 125 -13.46 -19.63 -13.75
C ASP A 125 -12.24 -18.76 -13.42
N ASN A 126 -12.41 -17.75 -12.56
CA ASN A 126 -11.32 -16.87 -12.16
C ASN A 126 -10.24 -17.63 -11.38
N MET A 127 -10.64 -18.52 -10.48
CA MET A 127 -9.70 -19.34 -9.72
C MET A 127 -8.88 -20.27 -10.62
N LYS A 128 -9.55 -20.99 -11.53
CA LYS A 128 -8.86 -21.86 -12.50
C LYS A 128 -7.88 -21.07 -13.38
N TRP A 129 -8.30 -19.90 -13.82
CA TRP A 129 -7.45 -19.05 -14.65
C TRP A 129 -6.22 -18.58 -13.86
N ALA A 130 -6.41 -18.10 -12.63
CA ALA A 130 -5.32 -17.60 -11.77
C ALA A 130 -4.32 -18.72 -11.44
N LEU A 131 -4.79 -19.90 -11.04
CA LEU A 131 -3.94 -21.06 -10.77
C LEU A 131 -3.22 -21.54 -12.05
N GLY A 132 -3.92 -21.55 -13.18
CA GLY A 132 -3.35 -21.94 -14.48
C GLY A 132 -2.25 -20.97 -14.92
N TRP A 133 -2.48 -19.67 -14.81
CA TRP A 133 -1.47 -18.64 -15.09
C TRP A 133 -0.26 -18.78 -14.17
N SER A 134 -0.49 -18.87 -12.87
CA SER A 134 0.61 -18.99 -11.88
C SER A 134 1.47 -20.23 -12.13
N ALA A 135 0.84 -21.37 -12.46
CA ALA A 135 1.54 -22.60 -12.78
C ALA A 135 2.33 -22.51 -14.10
N ASP A 136 1.74 -21.91 -15.14
CA ASP A 136 2.43 -21.76 -16.44
C ASP A 136 3.57 -20.74 -16.32
N ALA A 137 3.34 -19.62 -15.62
CA ALA A 137 4.36 -18.60 -15.37
C ALA A 137 5.56 -19.17 -14.57
N MET A 138 5.36 -20.16 -13.70
CA MET A 138 6.43 -20.77 -12.91
C MET A 138 7.53 -21.40 -13.78
N THR A 139 7.18 -22.02 -14.90
CA THR A 139 8.15 -22.79 -15.71
C THR A 139 8.19 -22.46 -17.21
N ASN A 140 7.23 -21.68 -17.69
CA ASN A 140 7.04 -21.40 -19.11
C ASN A 140 7.00 -19.92 -19.47
N SER A 141 7.37 -18.99 -18.55
CA SER A 141 7.48 -17.56 -18.86
C SER A 141 8.49 -17.34 -19.98
N PHE A 142 8.21 -16.39 -20.85
CA PHE A 142 9.03 -16.16 -22.04
C PHE A 142 10.43 -15.65 -21.70
N ILE A 143 10.54 -14.75 -20.69
CA ILE A 143 11.79 -14.08 -20.33
C ILE A 143 12.56 -13.69 -21.58
N ALA A 144 11.92 -12.83 -22.39
CA ALA A 144 12.40 -12.55 -23.75
C ALA A 144 13.27 -11.28 -23.76
N LYS A 145 14.29 -11.28 -24.63
CA LYS A 145 15.20 -10.12 -24.79
C LYS A 145 14.46 -8.82 -25.12
N LYS A 146 13.43 -8.89 -25.98
CA LYS A 146 12.62 -7.70 -26.35
C LYS A 146 11.91 -7.08 -25.14
N ASP A 147 11.45 -7.92 -24.21
CA ASP A 147 10.75 -7.46 -23.01
C ASP A 147 11.75 -6.91 -21.98
N LEU A 148 12.91 -7.54 -21.85
CA LEU A 148 14.02 -7.03 -21.04
C LEU A 148 14.43 -5.62 -21.51
N ASP A 149 14.61 -5.41 -22.80
CA ASP A 149 15.03 -4.11 -23.35
C ASP A 149 14.05 -2.98 -23.01
N THR A 150 12.76 -3.31 -22.89
CA THR A 150 11.73 -2.36 -22.47
C THR A 150 11.72 -2.18 -20.96
N GLU A 151 11.68 -3.28 -20.21
CA GLU A 151 11.57 -3.23 -18.74
C GLU A 151 12.82 -2.69 -18.06
N MET A 152 13.98 -2.89 -18.64
CA MET A 152 15.23 -2.27 -18.17
C MET A 152 15.09 -0.74 -18.05
N THR A 153 14.41 -0.10 -19.01
CA THR A 153 14.14 1.34 -18.93
C THR A 153 13.14 1.69 -17.83
N VAL A 154 12.13 0.83 -17.62
CA VAL A 154 11.15 1.01 -16.55
C VAL A 154 11.82 0.90 -15.19
N VAL A 155 12.57 -0.16 -14.95
CA VAL A 155 13.30 -0.41 -13.68
C VAL A 155 14.36 0.67 -13.44
N ARG A 156 15.02 1.17 -14.50
CA ARG A 156 15.91 2.32 -14.38
C ARG A 156 15.17 3.58 -13.90
N ASN A 157 14.01 3.87 -14.46
CA ASN A 157 13.19 5.01 -14.01
C ASN A 157 12.77 4.86 -12.54
N GLU A 158 12.45 3.65 -12.12
CA GLU A 158 12.13 3.34 -10.72
C GLU A 158 13.36 3.53 -9.81
N TYR A 159 14.52 3.06 -10.24
CA TYR A 159 15.78 3.33 -9.56
C TYR A 159 16.01 4.84 -9.39
N GLU A 160 15.86 5.62 -10.47
CA GLU A 160 16.02 7.07 -10.49
C GLU A 160 15.00 7.78 -9.57
N MET A 161 13.76 7.31 -9.52
CA MET A 161 12.77 7.80 -8.53
C MET A 161 13.22 7.56 -7.09
N GLY A 162 13.80 6.39 -6.80
CA GLY A 162 14.37 6.08 -5.49
C GLY A 162 15.52 7.01 -5.11
N GLU A 163 16.35 7.40 -6.09
CA GLU A 163 17.49 8.31 -5.89
C GLU A 163 17.07 9.75 -5.51
N ASN A 164 15.82 10.13 -5.76
CA ASN A 164 15.30 11.44 -5.35
C ASN A 164 14.70 11.44 -3.93
N LYS A 165 14.58 10.28 -3.29
CA LYS A 165 14.00 10.16 -1.96
C LYS A 165 15.11 10.02 -0.92
N PRO A 166 15.33 11.01 -0.03
CA PRO A 166 16.40 10.97 0.96
C PRO A 166 16.45 9.68 1.76
N ILE A 167 15.28 9.19 2.15
CA ILE A 167 15.14 7.97 2.95
C ILE A 167 15.53 6.70 2.17
N SER A 168 15.17 6.63 0.87
CA SER A 168 15.53 5.47 0.03
C SER A 168 17.03 5.41 -0.22
N VAL A 169 17.63 6.58 -0.45
CA VAL A 169 19.09 6.70 -0.63
C VAL A 169 19.82 6.38 0.67
N MET A 170 19.30 6.86 1.80
CA MET A 170 19.81 6.55 3.13
C MET A 170 19.79 5.05 3.40
N LEU A 171 18.65 4.39 3.13
CA LEU A 171 18.50 2.94 3.34
C LEU A 171 19.47 2.14 2.49
N LYS A 172 19.58 2.43 1.18
CA LYS A 172 20.55 1.77 0.29
C LYS A 172 21.98 1.90 0.80
N ARG A 173 22.36 3.10 1.24
CA ARG A 173 23.71 3.34 1.76
C ARG A 173 23.89 2.69 3.12
N MET A 174 22.88 2.72 3.97
CA MET A 174 22.88 2.07 5.27
C MET A 174 23.15 0.57 5.10
N GLN A 175 22.40 -0.11 4.25
CA GLN A 175 22.62 -1.52 3.92
C GLN A 175 24.06 -1.75 3.47
N SER A 176 24.55 -0.97 2.51
CA SER A 176 25.92 -1.17 1.95
C SER A 176 27.05 -0.92 2.94
N VAL A 177 26.80 -0.24 4.05
CA VAL A 177 27.78 0.07 5.09
C VAL A 177 27.65 -0.88 6.28
N LEU A 178 26.45 -1.42 6.53
CA LEU A 178 26.21 -2.40 7.59
C LEU A 178 26.86 -3.74 7.31
N TYR A 179 26.93 -4.16 6.02
CA TYR A 179 27.41 -5.49 5.65
C TYR A 179 28.68 -5.39 4.78
N ASP A 180 29.71 -6.13 5.15
CA ASP A 180 30.94 -6.21 4.37
C ASP A 180 30.84 -7.27 3.27
N TRP A 181 30.23 -8.41 3.56
CA TRP A 181 30.22 -9.56 2.68
C TRP A 181 28.84 -10.12 2.40
N HIS A 182 27.92 -10.00 3.37
CA HIS A 182 26.60 -10.57 3.22
C HIS A 182 25.79 -9.82 2.13
N ALA A 183 25.03 -10.57 1.36
CA ALA A 183 24.24 -10.03 0.25
C ALA A 183 23.17 -8.99 0.67
N TYR A 184 22.80 -8.93 1.95
CA TYR A 184 21.91 -7.89 2.48
C TYR A 184 22.51 -6.48 2.42
N GLY A 185 23.81 -6.36 2.20
CA GLY A 185 24.44 -5.08 1.87
C GLY A 185 24.06 -4.49 0.50
N ARG A 186 23.24 -5.20 -0.27
CA ARG A 186 22.83 -4.78 -1.62
C ARG A 186 21.36 -4.40 -1.63
N SER A 187 21.04 -3.35 -2.37
CA SER A 187 19.65 -2.93 -2.57
C SER A 187 18.93 -3.91 -3.51
N THR A 188 17.69 -4.23 -3.21
CA THR A 188 16.85 -5.13 -4.01
C THR A 188 16.67 -4.67 -5.47
N ILE A 189 16.60 -3.36 -5.67
CA ILE A 189 16.53 -2.81 -7.05
C ILE A 189 17.83 -3.02 -7.82
N GLY A 190 18.94 -3.32 -7.15
CA GLY A 190 20.24 -3.55 -7.76
C GLY A 190 21.05 -2.28 -8.01
N ALA A 191 22.27 -2.47 -8.51
CA ALA A 191 23.12 -1.41 -8.98
C ALA A 191 22.68 -0.98 -10.38
N ARG A 192 22.71 0.32 -10.66
CA ARG A 192 22.34 0.86 -11.98
C ARG A 192 23.11 0.17 -13.12
N SER A 193 24.43 -0.01 -12.93
CA SER A 193 25.28 -0.67 -13.92
C SER A 193 24.86 -2.10 -14.23
N ASP A 194 24.43 -2.85 -13.21
CA ASP A 194 24.01 -4.23 -13.36
C ASP A 194 22.65 -4.29 -14.07
N ILE A 195 21.69 -3.46 -13.63
CA ILE A 195 20.37 -3.34 -14.26
C ILE A 195 20.51 -3.06 -15.76
N GLU A 196 21.37 -2.11 -16.12
CA GLU A 196 21.56 -1.66 -17.51
C GLU A 196 22.33 -2.66 -18.40
N ASN A 197 23.01 -3.66 -17.82
CA ASN A 197 23.91 -4.53 -18.55
C ASN A 197 23.67 -6.03 -18.37
N VAL A 198 22.66 -6.44 -17.57
CA VAL A 198 22.41 -7.86 -17.34
C VAL A 198 22.08 -8.59 -18.66
N PRO A 199 22.82 -9.69 -18.99
CA PRO A 199 22.50 -10.48 -20.16
C PRO A 199 21.18 -11.25 -19.98
N ILE A 200 20.38 -11.35 -21.05
CA ILE A 200 19.11 -12.10 -21.00
C ILE A 200 19.32 -13.57 -20.61
N GLU A 201 20.43 -14.15 -21.01
CA GLU A 201 20.83 -15.53 -20.71
C GLU A 201 20.96 -15.75 -19.19
N ASN A 202 21.50 -14.75 -18.47
CA ASN A 202 21.64 -14.79 -17.01
C ASN A 202 20.26 -14.75 -16.33
N LEU A 203 19.37 -13.89 -16.78
CA LEU A 203 17.98 -13.84 -16.30
C LEU A 203 17.23 -15.14 -16.57
N GLN A 204 17.37 -15.70 -17.77
CA GLN A 204 16.81 -17.00 -18.12
C GLN A 204 17.41 -18.14 -17.28
N ALA A 205 18.70 -18.10 -16.98
CA ALA A 205 19.36 -19.08 -16.13
C ALA A 205 18.89 -18.94 -14.66
N PHE A 206 18.75 -17.70 -14.18
CA PHE A 206 18.22 -17.39 -12.85
C PHE A 206 16.78 -17.88 -12.71
N TYR A 207 15.91 -17.59 -13.69
CA TYR A 207 14.54 -18.07 -13.74
C TYR A 207 14.50 -19.61 -13.69
N ARG A 208 15.17 -20.30 -14.60
CA ARG A 208 15.18 -21.77 -14.63
C ARG A 208 15.72 -22.41 -13.35
N LYS A 209 16.61 -21.72 -12.65
CA LYS A 209 17.23 -22.21 -11.41
C LYS A 209 16.28 -22.07 -10.22
N TRP A 210 15.65 -20.90 -10.06
CA TRP A 210 14.96 -20.54 -8.84
C TRP A 210 13.44 -20.67 -8.90
N TYR A 211 12.83 -20.48 -10.08
CA TYR A 211 11.38 -20.50 -10.27
C TYR A 211 10.91 -21.93 -10.57
N GLN A 212 10.88 -22.73 -9.53
CA GLN A 212 10.56 -24.16 -9.61
C GLN A 212 9.68 -24.55 -8.42
N PRO A 213 8.86 -25.60 -8.54
CA PRO A 213 7.91 -25.97 -7.49
C PRO A 213 8.56 -26.28 -6.14
N ASP A 214 9.74 -26.91 -6.12
CA ASP A 214 10.48 -27.23 -4.88
C ASP A 214 11.11 -26.01 -4.18
N ASN A 215 10.98 -24.82 -4.76
CA ASN A 215 11.46 -23.54 -4.24
C ASN A 215 10.32 -22.50 -4.19
N ALA A 216 9.10 -22.96 -4.09
CA ALA A 216 7.93 -22.08 -4.08
C ALA A 216 6.87 -22.54 -3.07
N VAL A 217 6.10 -21.58 -2.61
CA VAL A 217 4.89 -21.81 -1.81
C VAL A 217 3.73 -21.11 -2.49
N LEU A 218 2.67 -21.85 -2.74
CA LEU A 218 1.41 -21.33 -3.27
C LEU A 218 0.44 -21.06 -2.13
N THR A 219 0.09 -19.82 -1.90
CA THR A 219 -0.93 -19.42 -0.93
C THR A 219 -2.22 -19.08 -1.65
N VAL A 220 -3.34 -19.69 -1.24
CA VAL A 220 -4.68 -19.34 -1.70
C VAL A 220 -5.51 -18.91 -0.50
N SER A 221 -6.05 -17.69 -0.55
CA SER A 221 -6.83 -17.11 0.53
C SER A 221 -8.18 -16.58 0.04
N GLY A 222 -9.15 -16.45 0.94
CA GLY A 222 -10.48 -15.91 0.66
C GLY A 222 -11.53 -16.96 0.36
N LYS A 223 -12.50 -16.61 -0.49
CA LYS A 223 -13.68 -17.43 -0.73
C LYS A 223 -13.44 -18.47 -1.82
N PHE A 224 -13.38 -19.73 -1.43
CA PHE A 224 -13.27 -20.86 -2.36
C PHE A 224 -13.71 -22.18 -1.72
N ASP A 225 -13.94 -23.18 -2.56
CA ASP A 225 -14.10 -24.58 -2.16
C ASP A 225 -12.71 -25.24 -2.12
N GLU A 226 -12.30 -25.68 -0.96
CA GLU A 226 -10.95 -26.23 -0.73
C GLU A 226 -10.70 -27.50 -1.56
N ALA A 227 -11.70 -28.38 -1.68
CA ALA A 227 -11.54 -29.62 -2.42
C ALA A 227 -11.35 -29.37 -3.93
N LYS A 228 -12.13 -28.43 -4.49
CA LYS A 228 -11.99 -28.01 -5.88
C LYS A 228 -10.64 -27.33 -6.15
N VAL A 229 -10.23 -26.43 -5.27
CA VAL A 229 -8.95 -25.72 -5.41
C VAL A 229 -7.78 -26.71 -5.38
N LEU A 230 -7.79 -27.68 -4.48
CA LEU A 230 -6.77 -28.72 -4.44
C LEU A 230 -6.77 -29.59 -5.72
N GLU A 231 -7.94 -29.92 -6.26
CA GLU A 231 -8.05 -30.62 -7.54
C GLU A 231 -7.41 -29.80 -8.67
N TRP A 232 -7.73 -28.52 -8.77
CA TRP A 232 -7.17 -27.63 -9.81
C TRP A 232 -5.67 -27.39 -9.64
N ILE A 233 -5.17 -27.32 -8.41
CA ILE A 233 -3.74 -27.23 -8.14
C ILE A 233 -3.03 -28.52 -8.61
N GLN A 234 -3.61 -29.68 -8.36
CA GLN A 234 -3.07 -30.95 -8.89
C GLN A 234 -3.11 -30.99 -10.42
N GLU A 235 -4.17 -30.49 -11.05
CA GLU A 235 -4.32 -30.41 -12.50
C GLU A 235 -3.34 -29.44 -13.18
N THR A 236 -2.88 -28.42 -12.46
CA THR A 236 -1.97 -27.38 -12.96
C THR A 236 -0.54 -27.62 -12.45
N PHE A 237 -0.25 -27.27 -11.24
CA PHE A 237 1.07 -27.38 -10.63
C PHE A 237 1.54 -28.84 -10.45
N GLY A 238 0.63 -29.76 -10.19
CA GLY A 238 0.97 -31.17 -10.03
C GLY A 238 1.51 -31.84 -11.32
N LYS A 239 1.32 -31.22 -12.49
CA LYS A 239 1.89 -31.68 -13.76
C LYS A 239 3.32 -31.19 -13.99
N ILE A 240 3.78 -30.21 -13.21
CA ILE A 240 5.17 -29.73 -13.27
C ILE A 240 6.05 -30.78 -12.63
N LYS A 241 7.09 -31.23 -13.33
CA LYS A 241 8.01 -32.23 -12.81
C LYS A 241 8.87 -31.63 -11.69
N ARG A 242 9.22 -32.45 -10.69
CA ARG A 242 10.22 -32.09 -9.71
C ARG A 242 11.55 -31.84 -10.41
N PRO A 243 12.21 -30.71 -10.18
CA PRO A 243 13.49 -30.41 -10.82
C PRO A 243 14.62 -31.30 -10.25
N GLU A 244 15.56 -31.67 -11.13
CA GLU A 244 16.72 -32.50 -10.73
C GLU A 244 17.86 -31.67 -10.16
N ARG A 245 17.83 -30.34 -10.29
CA ARG A 245 18.89 -29.45 -9.81
C ARG A 245 18.97 -29.42 -8.28
N VAL A 246 20.15 -29.12 -7.77
CA VAL A 246 20.38 -28.79 -6.36
C VAL A 246 20.59 -27.29 -6.23
N LEU A 247 19.79 -26.65 -5.36
CA LEU A 247 19.97 -25.22 -5.06
C LEU A 247 21.25 -25.02 -4.25
N PRO A 248 22.04 -23.98 -4.57
CA PRO A 248 23.23 -23.68 -3.78
C PRO A 248 22.83 -23.18 -2.39
N LYS A 249 23.58 -23.61 -1.38
CA LYS A 249 23.48 -23.01 -0.04
C LYS A 249 24.30 -21.73 0.00
N ALA A 250 23.74 -20.69 0.59
CA ALA A 250 24.51 -19.50 0.93
C ALA A 250 25.38 -19.81 2.17
N TRP A 251 26.69 -19.64 2.02
CA TRP A 251 27.67 -19.88 3.09
C TRP A 251 28.24 -18.58 3.64
N THR A 252 27.91 -17.44 3.05
CA THR A 252 28.44 -16.16 3.48
C THR A 252 27.88 -15.79 4.84
N ILE A 253 28.77 -15.69 5.80
CA ILE A 253 28.48 -15.21 7.14
C ILE A 253 29.14 -13.85 7.28
N GLU A 254 28.37 -12.88 7.74
CA GLU A 254 28.88 -11.55 7.98
C GLU A 254 29.86 -11.56 9.14
N PRO A 255 31.08 -11.05 8.97
CA PRO A 255 32.05 -10.99 10.07
C PRO A 255 31.55 -10.09 11.20
N VAL A 256 32.09 -10.31 12.38
CA VAL A 256 31.90 -9.38 13.51
C VAL A 256 32.40 -8.01 13.09
N ALA A 257 31.64 -6.95 13.33
CA ALA A 257 32.02 -5.61 12.91
C ALA A 257 33.24 -5.06 13.67
N ASP A 258 34.19 -4.36 12.98
CA ASP A 258 35.51 -3.99 13.51
C ASP A 258 35.60 -2.61 14.18
N GLY A 259 34.51 -1.92 14.26
CA GLY A 259 34.48 -0.58 14.82
C GLY A 259 33.48 0.32 14.10
N PRO A 260 33.55 1.60 14.40
CA PRO A 260 32.54 2.52 13.98
C PRO A 260 32.53 2.83 12.49
N ARG A 261 31.33 2.77 11.84
CA ARG A 261 31.17 3.13 10.43
C ARG A 261 30.32 4.36 10.25
N THR A 262 30.64 5.11 9.19
CA THR A 262 29.97 6.33 8.88
C THR A 262 29.83 6.58 7.41
N PHE A 263 28.76 7.29 7.06
CA PHE A 263 28.67 7.89 5.77
C PHE A 263 27.89 9.18 5.78
N GLU A 264 28.24 10.04 4.87
CA GLU A 264 27.47 11.21 4.53
C GLU A 264 26.87 11.04 3.14
N ILE A 265 25.66 11.51 2.98
CA ILE A 265 25.02 11.68 1.69
C ILE A 265 24.81 13.17 1.52
N ARG A 266 25.53 13.73 0.56
CA ARG A 266 25.37 15.13 0.20
C ARG A 266 24.65 15.21 -1.12
N ARG A 267 23.41 15.68 -1.10
CA ARG A 267 22.56 15.86 -2.27
C ARG A 267 21.75 17.13 -2.15
N PRO A 268 21.32 17.75 -3.29
CA PRO A 268 20.31 18.80 -3.24
C PRO A 268 19.06 18.31 -2.53
N GLY A 269 18.46 19.13 -1.67
CA GLY A 269 17.25 18.81 -0.92
C GLY A 269 16.94 19.81 0.17
N GLU A 270 15.73 19.77 0.67
CA GLU A 270 15.23 20.69 1.69
C GLU A 270 15.10 20.05 3.08
N THR A 271 15.45 18.77 3.22
CA THR A 271 15.36 18.05 4.49
C THR A 271 16.68 17.42 4.84
N GLN A 272 17.11 17.60 6.07
CA GLN A 272 18.21 16.84 6.66
C GLN A 272 17.65 15.55 7.25
N LEU A 273 18.44 14.47 7.18
CA LEU A 273 18.08 13.20 7.80
C LEU A 273 19.29 12.63 8.53
N VAL A 274 19.11 12.30 9.78
CA VAL A 274 20.03 11.46 10.54
C VAL A 274 19.45 10.05 10.57
N ALA A 275 20.23 9.06 10.21
CA ALA A 275 19.88 7.66 10.42
C ALA A 275 20.97 6.92 11.18
N VAL A 276 20.57 5.99 12.04
CA VAL A 276 21.47 5.15 12.82
C VAL A 276 21.03 3.70 12.63
N GLY A 277 21.94 2.86 12.13
CA GLY A 277 21.68 1.44 11.91
C GLY A 277 22.49 0.56 12.86
N TYR A 278 21.90 -0.54 13.28
CA TYR A 278 22.54 -1.58 14.08
C TYR A 278 22.23 -2.95 13.48
N ARG A 279 23.24 -3.82 13.36
CA ARG A 279 22.96 -5.22 13.01
C ARG A 279 22.26 -5.90 14.19
N VAL A 280 21.30 -6.74 13.87
CA VAL A 280 20.48 -7.47 14.84
C VAL A 280 20.41 -8.94 14.45
N PRO A 281 19.96 -9.83 15.35
CA PRO A 281 19.81 -11.22 15.06
C PRO A 281 18.93 -11.50 13.85
N SER A 282 18.99 -12.73 13.36
CA SER A 282 18.01 -13.29 12.43
C SER A 282 16.60 -13.21 13.03
N ALA A 283 15.57 -13.03 12.21
CA ALA A 283 14.18 -13.13 12.62
C ALA A 283 13.80 -14.45 13.34
N LEU A 284 14.67 -15.46 13.23
CA LEU A 284 14.49 -16.76 13.87
C LEU A 284 15.19 -16.87 15.24
N ALA A 285 15.88 -15.85 15.68
CA ALA A 285 16.57 -15.84 16.98
C ALA A 285 15.61 -15.62 18.15
N GLU A 286 15.95 -16.16 19.31
CA GLU A 286 15.09 -16.11 20.49
C GLU A 286 14.91 -14.68 21.05
N ASP A 287 15.83 -13.77 20.77
CA ASP A 287 15.84 -12.39 21.24
C ASP A 287 15.33 -11.35 20.20
N THR A 288 14.93 -11.80 19.03
CA THR A 288 14.44 -10.90 17.96
C THR A 288 13.23 -10.07 18.41
N ASN A 289 12.21 -10.70 19.02
CA ASN A 289 11.03 -9.98 19.49
C ASN A 289 11.35 -8.95 20.58
N ALA A 290 12.37 -9.21 21.40
CA ALA A 290 12.85 -8.24 22.37
C ALA A 290 13.57 -7.06 21.71
N VAL A 291 14.29 -7.28 20.60
CA VAL A 291 14.89 -6.21 19.79
C VAL A 291 13.81 -5.35 19.13
N GLU A 292 12.77 -5.96 18.59
CA GLU A 292 11.65 -5.27 17.96
C GLU A 292 10.88 -4.44 18.99
N THR A 293 10.54 -5.03 20.15
CA THR A 293 9.92 -4.30 21.26
C THR A 293 10.80 -3.14 21.76
N ALA A 294 12.13 -3.32 21.84
CA ALA A 294 13.05 -2.23 22.16
C ALA A 294 13.01 -1.13 21.10
N THR A 295 12.87 -1.49 19.83
CA THR A 295 12.75 -0.55 18.73
C THR A 295 11.46 0.26 18.82
N ASP A 296 10.34 -0.37 19.14
CA ASP A 296 9.05 0.29 19.33
C ASP A 296 9.08 1.25 20.52
N ILE A 297 9.57 0.81 21.68
CA ILE A 297 9.72 1.68 22.86
C ILE A 297 10.56 2.92 22.55
N LEU A 298 11.54 2.80 21.68
CA LEU A 298 12.32 3.93 21.23
C LEU A 298 11.57 4.81 20.23
N ALA A 299 10.96 4.23 19.21
CA ALA A 299 10.56 4.94 17.99
C ALA A 299 9.06 5.20 17.82
N ASP A 300 8.21 4.58 18.63
CA ASP A 300 6.76 4.81 18.56
C ASP A 300 6.40 6.31 18.64
N SER A 301 5.38 6.71 17.96
CA SER A 301 4.89 8.09 17.96
C SER A 301 3.42 8.15 18.37
N PRO A 302 3.10 8.87 19.47
CA PRO A 302 3.90 9.89 20.16
C PRO A 302 4.57 9.40 21.46
N ARG A 303 4.50 8.13 21.81
CA ARG A 303 4.86 7.60 23.13
C ARG A 303 6.35 7.29 23.26
N GLY A 304 7.02 7.00 22.16
CA GLY A 304 8.39 6.55 22.10
C GLY A 304 9.40 7.53 22.71
N ARG A 305 10.49 6.97 23.18
CA ARG A 305 11.54 7.74 23.85
C ARG A 305 12.22 8.73 22.91
N LEU A 306 12.38 8.37 21.64
CA LEU A 306 12.94 9.24 20.60
C LEU A 306 12.01 10.40 20.28
N TYR A 307 10.70 10.13 20.22
CA TYR A 307 9.72 11.18 20.00
C TYR A 307 9.81 12.25 21.10
N LYS A 308 9.80 11.82 22.36
CA LYS A 308 9.94 12.73 23.53
C LYS A 308 11.25 13.49 23.54
N ALA A 309 12.35 12.81 23.16
CA ALA A 309 13.68 13.41 23.21
C ALA A 309 13.97 14.41 22.08
N LEU A 310 13.37 14.20 20.90
CA LEU A 310 13.73 14.92 19.67
C LEU A 310 12.57 15.72 19.09
N VAL A 311 11.36 15.15 19.04
CA VAL A 311 10.24 15.82 18.40
C VAL A 311 9.56 16.77 19.36
N GLU A 312 9.29 16.36 20.59
CA GLU A 312 8.72 17.23 21.63
C GLU A 312 9.62 18.41 21.99
N THR A 313 10.94 18.23 21.91
CA THR A 313 11.90 19.31 22.15
C THR A 313 12.10 20.24 20.95
N GLY A 314 11.50 19.89 19.79
CA GLY A 314 11.60 20.67 18.55
C GLY A 314 12.93 20.49 17.81
N MET A 315 13.80 19.54 18.22
CA MET A 315 15.05 19.23 17.53
C MET A 315 14.84 18.51 16.21
N ALA A 316 13.80 17.69 16.11
CA ALA A 316 13.41 16.98 14.88
C ALA A 316 11.92 17.18 14.60
N THR A 317 11.51 16.96 13.36
CA THR A 317 10.09 17.02 12.96
C THR A 317 9.42 15.66 13.04
N GLN A 318 10.19 14.60 12.88
CA GLN A 318 9.72 13.21 12.91
C GLN A 318 10.87 12.30 13.33
N VAL A 319 10.54 11.20 13.98
CA VAL A 319 11.45 10.07 14.24
C VAL A 319 10.82 8.78 13.75
N PHE A 320 11.65 7.79 13.47
CA PHE A 320 11.21 6.44 13.10
C PHE A 320 12.22 5.40 13.56
N GLY A 321 11.76 4.15 13.68
CA GLY A 321 12.59 2.96 13.87
C GLY A 321 12.04 1.84 13.00
N TRP A 322 12.88 1.25 12.16
CA TRP A 322 12.50 0.18 11.23
C TRP A 322 13.34 -1.05 11.48
N PRO A 323 12.79 -2.10 12.07
CA PRO A 323 13.44 -3.40 12.10
C PRO A 323 13.36 -4.03 10.70
N MET A 324 14.49 -4.55 10.25
CA MET A 324 14.63 -5.31 9.02
C MET A 324 14.94 -6.75 9.40
N SER A 325 13.89 -7.43 9.88
CA SER A 325 13.95 -8.80 10.34
C SER A 325 14.00 -9.75 9.16
N THR A 326 15.12 -10.40 8.97
CA THR A 326 15.44 -11.24 7.80
C THR A 326 15.84 -12.65 8.22
N ARG A 327 15.90 -13.58 7.23
CA ARG A 327 16.27 -14.96 7.47
C ARG A 327 17.67 -15.14 8.10
N ASP A 328 18.67 -14.43 7.59
CA ASP A 328 19.98 -14.28 8.21
C ASP A 328 20.00 -13.00 9.05
N PRO A 329 21.02 -12.73 9.86
CA PRO A 329 21.08 -11.54 10.70
C PRO A 329 20.78 -10.24 9.94
N GLY A 330 19.76 -9.53 10.41
CA GLY A 330 19.22 -8.30 9.82
C GLY A 330 19.81 -7.02 10.43
N PHE A 331 19.03 -5.94 10.38
CA PHE A 331 19.42 -4.68 11.02
C PHE A 331 18.19 -3.88 11.46
N VAL A 332 18.39 -2.97 12.39
CA VAL A 332 17.40 -1.93 12.72
C VAL A 332 17.95 -0.59 12.27
N MET A 333 17.10 0.24 11.66
CA MET A 333 17.43 1.62 11.31
C MET A 333 16.53 2.59 12.05
N PHE A 334 17.09 3.40 12.94
CA PHE A 334 16.44 4.56 13.54
C PHE A 334 16.74 5.81 12.74
N GLY A 335 15.82 6.75 12.71
CA GLY A 335 16.07 8.01 12.04
C GLY A 335 15.29 9.19 12.59
N ALA A 336 15.80 10.38 12.29
CA ALA A 336 15.20 11.65 12.63
C ALA A 336 15.22 12.60 11.43
N MET A 337 14.05 13.10 11.06
CA MET A 337 13.90 14.15 10.05
C MET A 337 14.17 15.50 10.71
N VAL A 338 15.11 16.23 10.15
CA VAL A 338 15.57 17.52 10.69
C VAL A 338 15.31 18.60 9.67
N LYS A 339 14.80 19.74 10.12
CA LYS A 339 14.58 20.88 9.26
C LYS A 339 15.93 21.41 8.73
N LYS A 340 15.97 21.80 7.47
CA LYS A 340 17.17 22.41 6.87
C LYS A 340 17.60 23.65 7.65
N GLY A 341 18.86 23.69 8.02
CA GLY A 341 19.46 24.78 8.77
C GLY A 341 19.43 24.61 10.29
N ASP A 342 18.70 23.62 10.82
CA ASP A 342 18.79 23.23 12.22
C ASP A 342 20.10 22.42 12.45
N ASP A 343 20.59 22.38 13.69
CA ASP A 343 21.86 21.72 14.03
C ASP A 343 21.73 20.19 13.99
N ILE A 344 22.07 19.62 12.84
CA ILE A 344 22.02 18.17 12.60
C ILE A 344 22.99 17.39 13.52
N GLU A 345 24.11 18.01 13.91
CA GLU A 345 25.08 17.36 14.81
C GLU A 345 24.50 17.18 16.22
N SER A 346 23.83 18.20 16.74
CA SER A 346 23.10 18.08 18.00
C SER A 346 22.01 17.04 17.94
N VAL A 347 21.24 16.98 16.83
CA VAL A 347 20.21 15.96 16.63
C VAL A 347 20.81 14.57 16.55
N LYS A 348 21.89 14.39 15.79
CA LYS A 348 22.65 13.13 15.70
C LYS A 348 23.09 12.65 17.08
N ASN A 349 23.72 13.52 17.84
CA ASN A 349 24.24 13.17 19.15
C ASN A 349 23.10 12.81 20.11
N LYS A 350 22.00 13.56 20.07
CA LYS A 350 20.82 13.28 20.89
C LYS A 350 20.13 11.99 20.51
N LEU A 351 20.00 11.70 19.21
CA LEU A 351 19.44 10.45 18.71
C LEU A 351 20.26 9.25 19.19
N ILE A 352 21.57 9.30 19.02
CA ILE A 352 22.49 8.24 19.46
C ILE A 352 22.41 8.05 20.99
N GLU A 353 22.48 9.13 21.76
CA GLU A 353 22.34 9.08 23.22
C GLU A 353 21.02 8.43 23.62
N SER A 354 19.94 8.83 22.95
CA SER A 354 18.59 8.35 23.26
C SER A 354 18.36 6.88 22.84
N ILE A 355 19.22 6.31 22.00
CA ILE A 355 19.20 4.87 21.68
C ILE A 355 20.12 4.12 22.66
N GLU A 356 21.43 4.40 22.62
CA GLU A 356 22.46 3.60 23.28
C GLU A 356 22.47 3.69 24.80
N LEU A 357 22.09 4.84 25.36
CA LEU A 357 22.06 5.05 26.79
C LEU A 357 20.66 5.02 27.42
N SER A 358 19.64 4.86 26.58
CA SER A 358 18.25 4.95 27.01
C SER A 358 17.91 3.93 28.08
N PHE A 359 18.12 2.66 27.75
CA PHE A 359 17.76 1.56 28.63
C PHE A 359 18.71 1.43 29.85
N ALA A 360 19.97 1.81 29.70
CA ALA A 360 20.89 1.86 30.82
C ALA A 360 20.54 2.96 31.83
N LYS A 361 20.07 4.12 31.36
CA LYS A 361 19.63 5.25 32.22
C LYS A 361 18.24 5.02 32.79
N LYS A 362 17.34 4.44 32.00
CA LYS A 362 15.97 4.15 32.37
C LYS A 362 15.60 2.78 31.77
N PRO A 363 15.67 1.69 32.53
CA PRO A 363 15.25 0.38 32.07
C PRO A 363 13.83 0.42 31.48
N ALA A 364 13.51 -0.51 30.58
CA ALA A 364 12.16 -0.69 30.04
C ALA A 364 11.21 -1.00 31.20
N THR A 365 10.05 -0.37 31.17
CA THR A 365 9.00 -0.58 32.17
C THR A 365 7.95 -1.57 31.68
N ASP A 366 7.20 -2.19 32.61
CA ASP A 366 6.05 -3.03 32.24
C ASP A 366 5.03 -2.27 31.38
N GLU A 367 4.83 -0.97 31.61
CA GLU A 367 3.95 -0.11 30.83
C GLU A 367 4.45 0.04 29.40
N GLU A 368 5.73 0.35 29.19
CA GLU A 368 6.30 0.52 27.85
C GLU A 368 6.26 -0.79 27.05
N VAL A 369 6.64 -1.89 27.68
CA VAL A 369 6.59 -3.22 27.07
C VAL A 369 5.13 -3.62 26.79
N GLY A 370 4.24 -3.50 27.80
CA GLY A 370 2.83 -3.84 27.65
C GLY A 370 2.15 -3.07 26.53
N THR A 371 2.50 -1.80 26.33
CA THR A 371 1.98 -0.99 25.22
C THR A 371 2.42 -1.53 23.86
N SER A 372 3.72 -1.80 23.67
CA SER A 372 4.24 -2.37 22.41
C SER A 372 3.62 -3.73 22.11
N LEU A 373 3.50 -4.61 23.12
CA LEU A 373 2.87 -5.92 22.95
C LEU A 373 1.38 -5.81 22.58
N ALA A 374 0.67 -4.84 23.14
CA ALA A 374 -0.73 -4.61 22.83
C ALA A 374 -0.90 -4.12 21.37
N GLU A 375 -0.01 -3.26 20.89
CA GLU A 375 -0.01 -2.81 19.50
C GLU A 375 0.30 -3.96 18.54
N ALA A 376 1.32 -4.76 18.82
CA ALA A 376 1.65 -5.95 18.04
C ALA A 376 0.46 -6.93 17.98
N ALA A 377 -0.24 -7.16 19.10
CA ALA A 377 -1.42 -8.00 19.13
C ALA A 377 -2.55 -7.47 18.20
N VAL A 378 -2.75 -6.15 18.17
CA VAL A 378 -3.72 -5.52 17.24
C VAL A 378 -3.33 -5.77 15.79
N ASP A 379 -2.04 -5.66 15.44
CA ASP A 379 -1.56 -5.86 14.07
C ASP A 379 -1.69 -7.32 13.63
N TYR A 380 -1.43 -8.29 14.51
CA TYR A 380 -1.67 -9.70 14.24
C TYR A 380 -3.16 -10.03 14.03
N ASP A 381 -4.04 -9.52 14.92
CA ASP A 381 -5.48 -9.69 14.79
C ASP A 381 -6.00 -9.11 13.46
N ARG A 382 -5.48 -7.95 13.09
CA ARG A 382 -5.83 -7.26 11.85
C ARG A 382 -5.36 -8.03 10.61
N ALA A 383 -4.11 -8.51 10.60
CA ALA A 383 -3.59 -9.31 9.49
C ALA A 383 -4.51 -10.50 9.20
N LEU A 384 -4.92 -11.24 10.23
CA LEU A 384 -5.84 -12.37 10.09
C LEU A 384 -7.26 -11.98 9.63
N SER A 385 -7.65 -10.71 9.78
CA SER A 385 -8.96 -10.21 9.34
C SER A 385 -9.00 -9.78 7.86
N ASP A 386 -7.85 -9.69 7.21
CA ASP A 386 -7.72 -9.39 5.79
C ASP A 386 -7.07 -10.56 5.02
N PRO A 387 -7.86 -11.50 4.47
CA PRO A 387 -7.33 -12.66 3.77
C PRO A 387 -6.43 -12.31 2.56
N GLU A 388 -6.69 -11.19 1.88
CA GLU A 388 -5.88 -10.74 0.75
C GLU A 388 -4.52 -10.22 1.22
N GLY A 389 -4.50 -9.28 2.16
CA GLY A 389 -3.29 -8.74 2.77
C GLY A 389 -2.48 -9.85 3.43
N PHE A 390 -3.13 -10.70 4.22
CA PHE A 390 -2.49 -11.83 4.89
C PHE A 390 -1.78 -12.78 3.93
N ALA A 391 -2.40 -13.10 2.77
CA ALA A 391 -1.76 -13.98 1.79
C ALA A 391 -0.45 -13.40 1.24
N VAL A 392 -0.36 -12.09 1.15
CA VAL A 392 0.85 -11.38 0.71
C VAL A 392 1.88 -11.29 1.84
N ASP A 393 1.45 -10.86 3.03
CA ASP A 393 2.32 -10.69 4.21
C ASP A 393 2.94 -12.01 4.66
N LEU A 394 2.20 -13.12 4.52
CA LEU A 394 2.70 -14.45 4.80
C LEU A 394 3.94 -14.82 3.98
N SER A 395 4.14 -14.15 2.82
CA SER A 395 5.33 -14.37 1.98
C SER A 395 6.64 -14.09 2.72
N ASP A 396 6.65 -13.16 3.67
CA ASP A 396 7.83 -12.83 4.47
C ASP A 396 8.17 -13.96 5.45
N TYR A 397 7.19 -14.51 6.13
CA TYR A 397 7.37 -15.69 7.00
C TYR A 397 7.73 -16.96 6.22
N ILE A 398 7.13 -17.15 5.04
CA ILE A 398 7.51 -18.21 4.09
C ILE A 398 8.99 -18.08 3.71
N ALA A 399 9.48 -16.87 3.49
CA ALA A 399 10.89 -16.61 3.18
C ALA A 399 11.82 -16.94 4.34
N LEU A 400 11.37 -16.82 5.59
CA LEU A 400 12.10 -17.28 6.77
C LEU A 400 12.21 -18.81 6.83
N GLY A 401 11.30 -19.54 6.18
CA GLY A 401 11.39 -20.98 5.99
C GLY A 401 10.11 -21.77 6.31
N ASP A 402 9.14 -21.17 6.97
CA ASP A 402 7.86 -21.83 7.29
C ASP A 402 6.76 -20.78 7.56
N TRP A 403 5.63 -20.93 6.91
CA TRP A 403 4.49 -20.01 7.08
C TRP A 403 3.96 -19.93 8.52
N ARG A 404 4.13 -21.01 9.30
CA ARG A 404 3.69 -21.08 10.70
C ARG A 404 4.50 -20.17 11.63
N LEU A 405 5.60 -19.64 11.15
CA LEU A 405 6.41 -18.66 11.89
C LEU A 405 5.61 -17.40 12.21
N PHE A 406 4.61 -17.03 11.40
CA PHE A 406 3.68 -15.95 11.74
C PHE A 406 3.03 -16.15 13.13
N PHE A 407 2.56 -17.35 13.41
CA PHE A 407 1.92 -17.67 14.68
C PHE A 407 2.94 -17.87 15.81
N ALA A 408 4.09 -18.46 15.48
CA ALA A 408 5.16 -18.64 16.43
C ALA A 408 5.74 -17.29 16.90
N ASP A 409 5.87 -16.35 15.99
CA ASP A 409 6.32 -14.98 16.23
C ASP A 409 5.32 -14.22 17.11
N ARG A 410 4.03 -14.27 16.80
CA ARG A 410 2.97 -13.73 17.64
C ARG A 410 3.06 -14.25 19.08
N ASP A 411 3.15 -15.57 19.22
CA ASP A 411 3.17 -16.22 20.54
C ASP A 411 4.49 -15.98 21.30
N ALA A 412 5.57 -15.69 20.60
CA ALA A 412 6.84 -15.29 21.18
C ALA A 412 6.82 -13.82 21.60
N THR A 413 6.31 -12.92 20.76
CA THR A 413 6.12 -11.50 21.04
C THR A 413 5.33 -11.30 22.33
N ALA A 414 4.21 -12.01 22.50
CA ALA A 414 3.37 -11.93 23.69
C ALA A 414 4.07 -12.30 25.02
N LYS A 415 5.28 -12.88 24.96
CA LYS A 415 6.07 -13.31 26.13
C LYS A 415 7.27 -12.43 26.42
N VAL A 416 7.48 -11.38 25.65
CA VAL A 416 8.61 -10.47 25.85
C VAL A 416 8.50 -9.78 27.21
N THR A 417 9.61 -9.69 27.93
CA THR A 417 9.68 -9.06 29.25
C THR A 417 10.59 -7.83 29.23
N PRO A 418 10.43 -6.89 30.19
CA PRO A 418 11.33 -5.76 30.33
C PRO A 418 12.82 -6.15 30.42
N ASP A 419 13.13 -7.24 31.11
CA ASP A 419 14.51 -7.72 31.25
C ASP A 419 15.07 -8.20 29.90
N ALA A 420 14.25 -8.89 29.09
CA ALA A 420 14.63 -9.31 27.75
C ALA A 420 14.91 -8.09 26.85
N VAL A 421 14.03 -7.08 26.89
CA VAL A 421 14.19 -5.81 26.15
C VAL A 421 15.48 -5.09 26.56
N ASN A 422 15.74 -4.97 27.88
CA ASN A 422 16.94 -4.33 28.38
C ASN A 422 18.21 -5.08 27.96
N THR A 423 18.18 -6.40 27.98
CA THR A 423 19.28 -7.27 27.55
C THR A 423 19.56 -7.13 26.07
N ALA A 424 18.51 -7.20 25.24
CA ALA A 424 18.60 -7.04 23.79
C ALA A 424 19.17 -5.66 23.41
N ALA A 425 18.65 -4.60 24.01
CA ALA A 425 19.13 -3.24 23.76
C ALA A 425 20.61 -3.07 24.18
N ALA A 426 21.00 -3.59 25.34
CA ALA A 426 22.40 -3.56 25.81
C ALA A 426 23.34 -4.39 24.92
N THR A 427 22.83 -5.39 24.25
CA THR A 427 23.61 -6.28 23.36
C THR A 427 23.80 -5.67 21.97
N TYR A 428 22.73 -5.14 21.37
CA TYR A 428 22.71 -4.78 19.96
C TYR A 428 22.77 -3.29 19.69
N PHE A 429 22.18 -2.45 20.53
CA PHE A 429 22.19 -0.98 20.37
C PHE A 429 23.40 -0.36 21.04
N VAL A 430 24.55 -0.80 20.59
CA VAL A 430 25.83 -0.42 21.18
C VAL A 430 26.69 0.33 20.17
N ARG A 431 27.55 1.19 20.71
CA ARG A 431 28.47 1.95 19.90
C ARG A 431 29.27 1.06 18.93
N ASP A 432 29.55 -0.18 19.31
CA ASP A 432 30.38 -1.12 18.56
C ASP A 432 29.64 -1.83 17.40
N ASN A 433 28.31 -1.62 17.29
CA ASN A 433 27.45 -2.16 16.25
C ASN A 433 26.82 -1.08 15.37
N ARG A 434 27.14 0.17 15.58
CA ARG A 434 26.43 1.30 15.01
C ARG A 434 26.96 1.73 13.64
N VAL A 435 26.06 1.97 12.68
CA VAL A 435 26.32 2.74 11.46
C VAL A 435 25.54 4.04 11.54
N VAL A 436 26.16 5.21 11.34
CA VAL A 436 25.46 6.49 11.22
C VAL A 436 25.50 6.98 9.78
N GLY A 437 24.35 7.34 9.24
CA GLY A 437 24.19 8.04 8.00
C GLY A 437 23.69 9.45 8.22
N LEU A 438 24.29 10.41 7.55
CA LEU A 438 23.77 11.76 7.50
C LEU A 438 23.38 12.07 6.06
N PHE A 439 22.13 12.38 5.85
CA PHE A 439 21.72 13.05 4.63
C PHE A 439 21.75 14.54 4.91
N ILE A 440 22.83 15.14 4.45
CA ILE A 440 23.04 16.55 4.57
C ILE A 440 22.78 17.13 3.19
N PRO A 441 21.82 18.08 3.06
CA PRO A 441 22.29 19.16 2.33
C PRO A 441 23.61 19.54 2.98
N ASP A 442 24.20 18.57 3.48
CA ASP A 442 25.51 18.38 3.99
C ASP A 442 25.70 17.68 5.29
N ASP A 443 27.72 13.28 8.28
CA ASP A 443 28.67 12.39 9.05
C ASP A 443 28.57 11.29 10.06
N HIS A 444 29.08 9.24 11.22
CA HIS A 444 29.98 8.09 11.53
C HIS A 444 29.75 7.03 12.67
N PRO A 445 30.26 5.60 13.10
CA PRO A 445 29.95 4.34 13.85
C PRO A 445 30.67 3.25 14.65
N LYS A 446 30.20 1.84 15.07
CA LYS A 446 30.82 0.67 15.79
C LYS A 446 30.09 -0.73 15.91
N ARG A 447 30.50 -1.84 16.64
CA ARG A 447 30.37 -3.35 16.50
C ARG A 447 29.33 -4.17 17.32
N ALA A 448 28.85 -5.37 16.79
CA ALA A 448 27.92 -6.34 17.36
C ALA A 448 28.51 -7.73 17.65
N PRO A 449 27.87 -8.61 18.47
CA PRO A 449 28.23 -10.01 18.62
C PRO A 449 27.94 -10.82 17.32
N TYR A 450 28.59 -11.99 17.25
CA TYR A 450 28.31 -12.94 16.20
C TYR A 450 26.89 -13.49 16.33
N MET A 451 26.14 -13.49 15.24
CA MET A 451 24.75 -13.96 15.20
C MET A 451 24.62 -15.14 14.23
N THR A 452 23.81 -16.12 14.61
CA THR A 452 23.54 -17.30 13.80
C THR A 452 22.05 -17.40 13.49
N THR A 453 21.71 -17.97 12.36
CA THR A 453 20.31 -18.28 12.03
C THR A 453 19.93 -19.63 12.66
N PRO A 454 18.94 -19.69 13.56
CA PRO A 454 18.44 -20.94 14.11
C PRO A 454 17.84 -21.86 13.03
N ASP A 455 17.82 -23.16 13.30
CA ASP A 455 17.07 -24.09 12.43
C ASP A 455 15.56 -23.86 12.59
N VAL A 456 14.84 -23.74 11.46
CA VAL A 456 13.39 -23.51 11.46
C VAL A 456 12.65 -24.61 12.21
N LYS A 457 13.11 -25.87 12.09
CA LYS A 457 12.47 -27.01 12.77
C LYS A 457 12.54 -26.86 14.29
N ASP A 458 13.67 -26.35 14.80
CA ASP A 458 13.84 -26.13 16.24
C ASP A 458 12.92 -25.02 16.76
N VAL A 459 12.69 -23.96 15.95
CA VAL A 459 11.75 -22.88 16.29
C VAL A 459 10.32 -23.40 16.29
N ILE A 460 9.91 -24.08 15.22
CA ILE A 460 8.56 -24.64 15.10
C ILE A 460 8.26 -25.68 16.18
N ALA A 461 9.24 -26.52 16.53
CA ALA A 461 9.06 -27.53 17.57
C ALA A 461 8.76 -26.95 18.96
N LYS A 462 9.19 -25.71 19.23
CA LYS A 462 8.91 -24.99 20.49
C LYS A 462 7.57 -24.26 20.49
N ALA A 463 6.93 -24.09 19.33
CA ALA A 463 5.71 -23.30 19.20
C ALA A 463 4.46 -24.15 19.46
N THR A 464 3.44 -23.50 20.02
CA THR A 464 2.11 -24.08 20.17
C THR A 464 1.16 -23.40 19.22
N PHE A 465 0.43 -24.18 18.44
CA PHE A 465 -0.48 -23.67 17.44
C PHE A 465 -1.93 -24.01 17.80
N LYS A 466 -2.83 -23.07 17.55
CA LYS A 466 -4.27 -23.34 17.59
C LYS A 466 -4.71 -23.95 16.26
N GLU A 467 -5.59 -24.93 16.31
CA GLU A 467 -6.12 -25.58 15.09
C GLU A 467 -7.33 -24.85 14.52
N GLU A 468 -8.08 -24.13 15.36
CA GLU A 468 -9.28 -23.40 14.96
C GLU A 468 -9.08 -21.90 15.10
N GLY A 469 -9.55 -21.13 14.13
CA GLY A 469 -9.61 -19.68 14.14
C GLY A 469 -11.04 -19.15 14.10
N ASP A 470 -11.18 -17.82 14.21
CA ASP A 470 -12.48 -17.15 14.15
C ASP A 470 -13.18 -17.40 12.81
N GLN A 471 -14.49 -17.60 12.86
CA GLN A 471 -15.32 -17.80 11.68
C GLN A 471 -16.05 -16.50 11.30
N ALA A 472 -16.00 -16.17 10.02
CA ALA A 472 -16.76 -15.08 9.42
C ALA A 472 -17.95 -15.62 8.61
N GLU A 473 -18.92 -14.76 8.31
CA GLU A 473 -20.03 -15.14 7.43
C GLU A 473 -19.65 -15.08 5.94
N ALA A 474 -20.32 -15.85 5.11
CA ALA A 474 -20.30 -15.65 3.66
C ALA A 474 -21.15 -14.41 3.32
N PHE A 475 -20.49 -13.28 3.11
CA PHE A 475 -21.17 -12.01 2.83
C PHE A 475 -21.50 -11.88 1.34
N ASP A 476 -22.78 -11.66 1.02
CA ASP A 476 -23.22 -11.29 -0.33
C ASP A 476 -22.99 -9.78 -0.54
N ALA A 477 -22.02 -9.41 -1.39
CA ALA A 477 -21.68 -8.02 -1.73
C ALA A 477 -22.52 -7.45 -2.88
N SER A 478 -23.68 -8.05 -3.20
CA SER A 478 -24.64 -7.44 -4.13
C SER A 478 -25.22 -6.15 -3.53
N GLN A 479 -25.46 -5.17 -4.39
CA GLN A 479 -26.01 -3.88 -3.95
C GLN A 479 -27.35 -4.02 -3.27
N ASP A 480 -28.18 -4.96 -3.74
CA ASP A 480 -29.52 -5.21 -3.15
C ASP A 480 -29.38 -5.76 -1.73
N ASN A 481 -28.44 -6.68 -1.48
CA ASN A 481 -28.19 -7.21 -0.14
C ASN A 481 -27.58 -6.15 0.78
N ILE A 482 -26.65 -5.34 0.27
CA ILE A 482 -26.05 -4.26 1.04
C ILE A 482 -27.13 -3.26 1.48
N ASP A 483 -27.98 -2.81 0.56
CA ASP A 483 -29.09 -1.89 0.87
C ASP A 483 -30.10 -2.51 1.85
N ALA A 484 -30.48 -3.77 1.66
CA ALA A 484 -31.42 -4.47 2.51
C ALA A 484 -30.90 -4.69 3.94
N ARG A 485 -29.59 -4.91 4.08
CA ARG A 485 -28.93 -5.15 5.40
C ARG A 485 -28.55 -3.88 6.13
N THR A 486 -28.42 -2.75 5.39
CA THR A 486 -28.00 -1.48 6.00
C THR A 486 -29.18 -0.77 6.62
N GLU A 487 -29.15 -0.58 7.93
CA GLU A 487 -30.07 0.32 8.61
C GLU A 487 -29.58 1.76 8.44
N ARG A 488 -30.46 2.62 7.92
CA ARG A 488 -30.19 4.05 7.75
C ARG A 488 -31.10 4.83 8.68
N LEU A 489 -30.51 5.75 9.41
CA LEU A 489 -31.23 6.61 10.36
C LEU A 489 -30.54 7.97 10.45
N ARG A 490 -31.20 8.90 11.12
CA ARG A 490 -30.67 10.22 11.40
C ARG A 490 -30.68 10.47 12.89
N ILE A 491 -29.53 10.86 13.43
CA ILE A 491 -29.33 11.18 14.84
C ILE A 491 -28.93 12.64 14.96
N GLY A 492 -29.80 13.50 15.46
CA GLY A 492 -29.57 14.92 15.40
C GLY A 492 -29.43 15.42 13.95
N GLY A 493 -28.27 15.98 13.61
CA GLY A 493 -27.93 16.40 12.25
C GLY A 493 -27.09 15.39 11.45
N VAL A 494 -26.77 14.23 12.03
CA VAL A 494 -25.87 13.23 11.44
C VAL A 494 -26.68 12.12 10.77
N GLU A 495 -26.40 11.87 9.50
CA GLU A 495 -26.87 10.69 8.77
C GLU A 495 -26.03 9.47 9.19
N VAL A 496 -26.67 8.34 9.46
CA VAL A 496 -25.97 7.12 9.94
C VAL A 496 -26.36 5.94 9.07
N ALA A 497 -25.35 5.19 8.62
CA ALA A 497 -25.53 3.90 7.95
C ALA A 497 -24.87 2.79 8.80
N LEU A 498 -25.65 1.78 9.18
CA LEU A 498 -25.22 0.64 9.99
C LEU A 498 -25.33 -0.64 9.15
N LEU A 499 -24.22 -1.25 8.78
CA LEU A 499 -24.16 -2.51 8.04
C LEU A 499 -23.52 -3.59 8.92
N PRO A 500 -24.31 -4.30 9.76
CA PRO A 500 -23.80 -5.37 10.59
C PRO A 500 -23.54 -6.64 9.75
N LYS A 501 -22.33 -7.20 9.90
CA LYS A 501 -21.93 -8.47 9.29
C LYS A 501 -20.86 -9.13 10.15
N LYS A 502 -20.80 -10.49 10.17
CA LYS A 502 -19.75 -11.19 10.91
C LYS A 502 -18.46 -11.12 10.13
N THR A 503 -17.40 -10.67 10.78
CA THR A 503 -16.05 -10.52 10.21
C THR A 503 -15.06 -11.39 10.97
N ARG A 504 -14.01 -11.84 10.30
CA ARG A 504 -12.89 -12.48 10.97
C ARG A 504 -12.20 -11.50 11.91
N GLY A 505 -11.85 -11.93 13.13
CA GLY A 505 -11.34 -11.05 14.17
C GLY A 505 -12.37 -10.08 14.74
N ARG A 506 -13.66 -10.23 14.37
CA ARG A 506 -14.78 -9.40 14.85
C ARG A 506 -14.53 -7.90 14.62
N THR A 507 -13.92 -7.57 13.45
CA THR A 507 -13.52 -6.21 13.09
C THR A 507 -14.70 -5.34 12.69
N VAL A 508 -14.58 -4.05 12.95
CA VAL A 508 -15.55 -3.01 12.56
C VAL A 508 -14.81 -1.83 11.95
N THR A 509 -15.26 -1.41 10.79
CA THR A 509 -14.78 -0.19 10.13
C THR A 509 -15.80 0.93 10.34
N VAL A 510 -15.33 2.07 10.80
CA VAL A 510 -16.13 3.28 11.00
C VAL A 510 -15.49 4.41 10.19
N LEU A 511 -16.30 5.05 9.36
CA LEU A 511 -15.92 6.29 8.70
C LEU A 511 -16.90 7.39 9.04
N SER A 512 -16.39 8.60 9.22
CA SER A 512 -17.16 9.80 9.57
C SER A 512 -16.80 10.94 8.63
N ASN A 513 -17.78 11.80 8.34
CA ASN A 513 -17.55 13.04 7.62
C ASN A 513 -18.44 14.13 8.25
N PHE A 514 -17.81 15.06 8.98
CA PHE A 514 -18.49 16.23 9.54
C PHE A 514 -18.20 17.47 8.73
N GLN A 515 -19.20 18.27 8.49
CA GLN A 515 -19.13 19.43 7.63
C GLN A 515 -19.60 20.67 8.39
N TRP A 516 -18.85 21.74 8.25
CA TRP A 516 -19.13 23.01 8.92
C TRP A 516 -18.85 24.22 8.02
N GLY A 517 -19.52 25.30 8.35
CA GLY A 517 -19.36 26.57 7.66
C GLY A 517 -20.00 26.59 6.27
N ASN A 518 -19.97 27.74 5.67
CA ASN A 518 -20.47 28.04 4.34
C ASN A 518 -19.41 28.75 3.51
N LEU A 519 -19.73 29.15 2.30
CA LEU A 519 -18.81 29.81 1.38
C LEU A 519 -18.11 31.03 2.02
N GLU A 520 -18.83 31.87 2.73
CA GLU A 520 -18.30 33.11 3.31
C GLU A 520 -17.49 32.83 4.58
N SER A 521 -17.99 31.98 5.48
CA SER A 521 -17.28 31.65 6.72
C SER A 521 -15.99 30.90 6.48
N ASN A 522 -15.90 30.10 5.40
CA ASN A 522 -14.72 29.33 5.03
C ASN A 522 -13.71 30.11 4.16
N ARG A 523 -14.08 31.32 3.70
CA ARG A 523 -13.20 32.15 2.88
C ARG A 523 -11.92 32.51 3.63
N GLY A 524 -10.76 32.15 3.07
CA GLY A 524 -9.44 32.40 3.68
C GLY A 524 -9.14 31.54 4.93
N LYS A 525 -9.95 30.52 5.24
CA LYS A 525 -9.80 29.69 6.44
C LYS A 525 -9.11 28.34 6.18
N ALA A 526 -8.43 28.19 5.03
CA ALA A 526 -7.80 26.93 4.65
C ALA A 526 -6.80 26.40 5.69
N ALA A 527 -5.94 27.27 6.26
CA ALA A 527 -4.99 26.88 7.29
C ALA A 527 -5.68 26.42 8.58
N LEU A 528 -6.73 27.13 9.02
CA LEU A 528 -7.52 26.73 10.19
C LEU A 528 -8.17 25.35 9.95
N ASN A 529 -8.86 25.18 8.83
CA ASN A 529 -9.56 23.94 8.51
C ASN A 529 -8.59 22.75 8.37
N SER A 530 -7.39 22.96 7.83
CA SER A 530 -6.37 21.91 7.70
C SER A 530 -5.81 21.41 9.04
N MET A 531 -5.92 22.23 10.09
CA MET A 531 -5.39 21.91 11.42
C MET A 531 -6.42 21.26 12.34
N VAL A 532 -7.74 21.48 12.12
CA VAL A 532 -8.77 21.02 13.05
C VAL A 532 -8.71 19.51 13.27
N LEU A 533 -8.87 18.72 12.20
CA LEU A 533 -8.93 17.24 12.32
C LEU A 533 -7.65 16.63 12.89
N PRO A 534 -6.43 17.00 12.43
CA PRO A 534 -5.19 16.48 13.00
C PRO A 534 -4.98 16.87 14.47
N MET A 535 -5.62 17.95 14.94
CA MET A 535 -5.52 18.38 16.36
C MET A 535 -6.44 17.61 17.30
N LEU A 536 -7.49 16.97 16.80
CA LEU A 536 -8.44 16.24 17.65
C LEU A 536 -7.79 15.13 18.48
N SER A 537 -6.79 14.45 17.92
CA SER A 537 -6.03 13.37 18.58
C SER A 537 -4.81 13.85 19.37
N ARG A 538 -4.60 15.18 19.51
CA ARG A 538 -3.39 15.73 20.14
C ARG A 538 -3.63 16.29 21.54
N GLY A 539 -4.84 16.22 22.06
CA GLY A 539 -5.19 16.61 23.42
C GLY A 539 -6.67 16.89 23.56
N ALA A 540 -7.27 16.34 24.58
CA ALA A 540 -8.67 16.55 24.93
C ALA A 540 -8.80 16.77 26.45
N GLU A 541 -10.00 17.12 26.93
CA GLU A 541 -10.24 17.35 28.35
C GLU A 541 -9.84 16.13 29.19
N GLY A 542 -8.80 16.30 30.03
CA GLY A 542 -8.25 15.26 30.90
C GLY A 542 -7.36 14.22 30.18
N MET A 543 -7.02 14.42 28.91
CA MET A 543 -6.18 13.50 28.14
C MET A 543 -5.15 14.27 27.31
N ASP A 544 -3.90 13.99 27.50
CA ASP A 544 -2.83 14.41 26.59
C ASP A 544 -2.72 13.46 25.37
N ARG A 545 -1.79 13.75 24.49
CA ARG A 545 -1.58 12.97 23.27
C ARG A 545 -1.18 11.51 23.56
N LYS A 546 -0.38 11.27 24.62
CA LYS A 546 0.00 9.93 25.03
C LYS A 546 -1.22 9.15 25.54
N ALA A 547 -1.99 9.74 26.43
CA ALA A 547 -3.18 9.11 26.98
C ALA A 547 -4.23 8.76 25.91
N ILE A 548 -4.35 9.59 24.85
CA ILE A 548 -5.20 9.28 23.70
C ILE A 548 -4.65 8.08 22.93
N ALA A 549 -3.36 8.06 22.66
CA ALA A 549 -2.72 6.95 21.95
C ALA A 549 -2.82 5.63 22.74
N ASP A 550 -2.62 5.68 24.06
CA ASP A 550 -2.77 4.51 24.94
C ASP A 550 -4.21 3.99 24.94
N ALA A 551 -5.20 4.90 25.01
CA ALA A 551 -6.61 4.51 24.93
C ALA A 551 -6.95 3.90 23.56
N CYS A 552 -6.42 4.42 22.46
CA CYS A 552 -6.60 3.83 21.13
C CYS A 552 -6.00 2.41 21.06
N THR A 553 -4.81 2.21 21.65
CA THR A 553 -4.18 0.88 21.71
C THR A 553 -5.02 -0.10 22.55
N GLU A 554 -5.48 0.31 23.74
CA GLU A 554 -6.35 -0.52 24.60
C GLU A 554 -7.64 -0.94 23.89
N LEU A 555 -8.21 -0.01 23.11
CA LEU A 555 -9.42 -0.25 22.32
C LEU A 555 -9.15 -0.89 20.95
N LYS A 556 -7.90 -1.29 20.67
CA LYS A 556 -7.50 -1.88 19.38
C LYS A 556 -7.87 -1.01 18.19
N VAL A 557 -7.72 0.30 18.32
CA VAL A 557 -8.09 1.26 17.28
C VAL A 557 -6.95 1.49 16.32
N GLN A 558 -7.24 1.43 15.03
CA GLN A 558 -6.36 1.92 13.98
C GLN A 558 -7.05 3.01 13.18
N GLY A 559 -6.41 4.15 13.03
CA GLY A 559 -6.95 5.30 12.34
C GLY A 559 -7.11 6.51 13.25
N ASP A 560 -8.03 7.39 12.89
CA ASP A 560 -8.30 8.64 13.60
C ASP A 560 -9.80 8.88 13.79
N VAL A 561 -10.16 10.04 14.34
CA VAL A 561 -11.55 10.42 14.65
C VAL A 561 -12.48 10.34 13.42
N MET A 562 -11.94 10.51 12.21
CA MET A 562 -12.73 10.51 10.97
C MET A 562 -12.81 9.16 10.28
N GLY A 563 -11.86 8.28 10.54
CA GLY A 563 -11.87 6.94 9.95
C GLY A 563 -10.99 5.97 10.75
N TYR A 564 -11.60 4.88 11.22
CA TYR A 564 -10.90 3.89 12.04
C TYR A 564 -11.49 2.49 11.90
N THR A 565 -10.65 1.52 12.27
CA THR A 565 -11.08 0.15 12.53
C THR A 565 -10.86 -0.20 14.00
N THR A 566 -11.72 -1.03 14.55
CA THR A 566 -11.61 -1.61 15.89
C THR A 566 -12.31 -2.97 15.91
N THR A 567 -12.53 -3.55 17.09
CA THR A 567 -13.28 -4.81 17.25
C THR A 567 -14.68 -4.56 17.80
N ALA A 568 -15.58 -5.52 17.59
CA ALA A 568 -16.96 -5.48 18.07
C ALA A 568 -17.07 -5.12 19.57
N ASP A 569 -16.20 -5.69 20.40
CA ASP A 569 -16.22 -5.49 21.85
C ASP A 569 -15.77 -4.06 22.25
N ASN A 570 -14.95 -3.43 21.43
CA ASN A 570 -14.38 -2.11 21.72
C ASN A 570 -15.11 -0.96 21.02
N LEU A 571 -16.00 -1.26 20.07
CA LEU A 571 -16.62 -0.25 19.20
C LEU A 571 -17.33 0.87 19.99
N VAL A 572 -18.18 0.52 20.93
CA VAL A 572 -18.94 1.53 21.70
C VAL A 572 -18.01 2.44 22.49
N ALA A 573 -17.01 1.88 23.17
CA ALA A 573 -16.01 2.67 23.89
C ALA A 573 -15.16 3.56 22.95
N THR A 574 -14.87 3.08 21.75
CA THR A 574 -14.17 3.87 20.72
C THR A 574 -15.03 5.03 20.21
N ILE A 575 -16.31 4.79 19.95
CA ILE A 575 -17.26 5.86 19.58
C ILE A 575 -17.31 6.92 20.69
N GLU A 576 -17.39 6.53 21.97
CA GLU A 576 -17.41 7.47 23.10
C GLU A 576 -16.07 8.25 23.20
N LEU A 577 -14.94 7.57 23.02
CA LEU A 577 -13.63 8.22 23.00
C LEU A 577 -13.56 9.26 21.88
N PHE A 578 -13.88 8.88 20.67
CA PHE A 578 -13.76 9.79 19.51
C PHE A 578 -14.81 10.90 19.53
N GLY A 579 -16.01 10.66 20.05
CA GLY A 579 -16.97 11.71 20.36
C GLY A 579 -16.39 12.73 21.34
N LYS A 580 -15.74 12.26 22.41
CA LYS A 580 -15.05 13.14 23.36
C LYS A 580 -13.91 13.93 22.67
N LEU A 581 -13.09 13.27 21.83
CA LEU A 581 -12.03 13.97 21.10
C LEU A 581 -12.58 15.04 20.15
N PHE A 582 -13.71 14.76 19.49
CA PHE A 582 -14.35 15.71 18.59
C PHE A 582 -14.94 16.91 19.33
N GLU A 583 -15.59 16.69 20.49
CA GLU A 583 -16.30 17.76 21.19
C GLU A 583 -15.43 18.54 22.20
N LYS A 584 -14.44 17.87 22.80
CA LYS A 584 -13.68 18.36 23.98
C LYS A 584 -12.19 18.44 23.73
N SER A 585 -11.77 18.60 22.48
CA SER A 585 -10.38 18.84 22.15
C SER A 585 -9.90 20.18 22.73
N THR A 586 -8.67 20.21 23.25
CA THR A 586 -8.12 21.35 23.99
C THR A 586 -7.11 22.17 23.18
N PHE A 587 -6.62 21.62 22.10
CA PHE A 587 -5.61 22.22 21.21
C PHE A 587 -4.43 22.80 22.01
N PRO A 588 -3.62 21.96 22.69
CA PRO A 588 -2.50 22.46 23.49
C PRO A 588 -1.53 23.24 22.61
N THR A 589 -1.06 24.39 23.08
CA THR A 589 -0.17 25.29 22.33
C THR A 589 1.07 24.56 21.81
N LYS A 590 1.68 23.68 22.63
CA LYS A 590 2.81 22.85 22.23
C LYS A 590 2.50 21.98 21.02
N GLU A 591 1.35 21.30 21.02
CA GLU A 591 0.92 20.41 19.93
C GLU A 591 0.58 21.18 18.66
N VAL A 592 -0.07 22.37 18.79
CA VAL A 592 -0.34 23.24 17.64
C VAL A 592 0.96 23.68 16.98
N ASN A 593 1.93 24.20 17.76
CA ASN A 593 3.21 24.66 17.23
C ASN A 593 4.01 23.52 16.58
N GLN A 594 3.97 22.35 17.20
CA GLN A 594 4.63 21.16 16.66
C GLN A 594 4.00 20.69 15.34
N LEU A 595 2.68 20.65 15.27
CA LEU A 595 1.98 20.25 14.05
C LEU A 595 2.22 21.26 12.93
N VAL A 596 2.16 22.56 13.21
CA VAL A 596 2.51 23.60 12.23
C VAL A 596 3.92 23.40 11.71
N LYS A 597 4.92 23.22 12.62
CA LYS A 597 6.31 22.95 12.22
C LYS A 597 6.40 21.69 11.35
N GLN A 598 5.75 20.61 11.75
CA GLN A 598 5.73 19.34 11.01
C GLN A 598 5.14 19.51 9.60
N MET A 599 3.94 20.08 9.50
CA MET A 599 3.25 20.26 8.21
C MET A 599 4.05 21.17 7.28
N THR A 600 4.51 22.32 7.77
CA THR A 600 5.27 23.26 6.94
C THR A 600 6.59 22.66 6.48
N THR A 601 7.33 21.97 7.36
CA THR A 601 8.58 21.30 6.98
C THR A 601 8.33 20.20 5.93
N MET A 602 7.29 19.40 6.08
CA MET A 602 6.95 18.36 5.08
C MET A 602 6.56 18.93 3.71
N MET A 603 5.91 20.08 3.70
CA MET A 603 5.52 20.75 2.46
C MET A 603 6.72 21.45 1.81
N GLU A 604 7.56 22.11 2.59
CA GLU A 604 8.80 22.76 2.12
C GLU A 604 9.81 21.74 1.60
N ALA A 605 9.93 20.57 2.26
CA ALA A 605 10.82 19.49 1.83
C ALA A 605 10.50 18.90 0.45
N LYS A 606 9.30 19.13 -0.06
CA LYS A 606 8.86 18.68 -1.38
C LYS A 606 8.92 19.78 -2.44
N SER A 607 9.32 21.00 -2.07
CA SER A 607 9.24 22.16 -2.96
C SER A 607 10.07 22.05 -4.23
N ASP A 608 11.09 21.20 -4.24
CA ASP A 608 11.96 20.91 -5.37
C ASP A 608 11.67 19.56 -6.08
N ASP A 609 10.62 18.85 -5.63
CA ASP A 609 10.18 17.59 -6.25
C ASP A 609 9.41 17.88 -7.55
N PRO A 610 9.79 17.29 -8.71
CA PRO A 610 9.12 17.58 -9.99
C PRO A 610 7.62 17.31 -9.98
N VAL A 611 7.16 16.26 -9.29
CA VAL A 611 5.72 15.90 -9.21
C VAL A 611 4.97 16.96 -8.39
N TYR A 612 5.58 17.39 -7.29
CA TYR A 612 5.00 18.43 -6.44
C TYR A 612 4.90 19.77 -7.18
N MET A 613 6.00 20.19 -7.85
CA MET A 613 6.05 21.44 -8.63
C MET A 613 4.99 21.45 -9.75
N ALA A 614 4.85 20.33 -10.47
CA ALA A 614 3.84 20.20 -11.52
C ALA A 614 2.41 20.29 -10.95
N ARG A 615 2.15 19.65 -9.81
CA ARG A 615 0.84 19.71 -9.16
C ARG A 615 0.49 21.11 -8.66
N GLU A 616 1.46 21.85 -8.13
CA GLU A 616 1.23 23.23 -7.70
C GLU A 616 0.95 24.16 -8.89
N ALA A 617 1.69 24.02 -9.98
CA ALA A 617 1.41 24.75 -11.21
C ALA A 617 0.02 24.42 -11.75
N LEU A 618 -0.37 23.14 -11.71
CA LEU A 618 -1.70 22.69 -12.12
C LEU A 618 -2.80 23.33 -11.25
N LYS A 619 -2.66 23.30 -9.92
CA LYS A 619 -3.59 23.95 -9.01
C LYS A 619 -3.74 25.44 -9.33
N LYS A 620 -2.62 26.14 -9.53
CA LYS A 620 -2.57 27.57 -9.83
C LYS A 620 -3.28 27.89 -11.15
N HIS A 621 -2.98 27.14 -12.19
CA HIS A 621 -3.55 27.35 -13.52
C HIS A 621 -5.07 27.15 -13.55
N PHE A 622 -5.60 26.18 -12.79
CA PHE A 622 -7.03 25.87 -12.75
C PHE A 622 -7.80 26.59 -11.63
N GLN A 623 -7.23 27.66 -11.01
CA GLN A 623 -8.00 28.53 -10.12
C GLN A 623 -8.94 29.41 -10.94
N THR A 624 -10.24 29.25 -10.72
CA THR A 624 -11.27 29.99 -11.45
C THR A 624 -12.09 30.96 -10.57
N TYR A 625 -11.74 31.02 -9.29
CA TYR A 625 -12.35 31.91 -8.30
C TYR A 625 -11.29 32.83 -7.67
N PRO A 626 -11.69 33.93 -7.01
CA PRO A 626 -10.74 34.82 -6.33
C PRO A 626 -9.89 34.10 -5.29
N ALA A 627 -8.74 34.66 -4.96
CA ALA A 627 -7.87 34.12 -3.92
C ALA A 627 -8.60 34.00 -2.57
N GLY A 628 -8.34 32.90 -1.87
CA GLY A 628 -8.98 32.57 -0.60
C GLY A 628 -10.42 32.01 -0.73
N ASP A 629 -10.97 31.91 -1.94
CA ASP A 629 -12.27 31.27 -2.15
C ASP A 629 -12.15 29.75 -1.96
N PRO A 630 -12.96 29.13 -1.08
CA PRO A 630 -12.80 27.71 -0.74
C PRO A 630 -13.20 26.75 -1.89
N ARG A 631 -13.73 27.24 -2.99
CA ARG A 631 -13.97 26.45 -4.21
C ARG A 631 -12.71 26.25 -5.05
N ASN A 632 -11.66 27.04 -4.83
CA ASN A 632 -10.34 26.80 -5.38
C ASN A 632 -9.59 25.72 -4.58
N THR A 633 -8.78 24.92 -5.25
CA THR A 633 -7.80 24.09 -4.55
C THR A 633 -6.70 24.98 -3.95
N VAL A 634 -6.46 24.85 -2.65
CA VAL A 634 -5.49 25.68 -1.92
C VAL A 634 -4.08 25.44 -2.43
N LEU A 635 -3.35 26.51 -2.72
CA LEU A 635 -1.92 26.45 -3.06
C LEU A 635 -1.12 26.16 -1.79
N ASN A 636 -0.08 25.35 -1.92
CA ASN A 636 0.75 25.03 -0.77
C ASN A 636 1.49 26.24 -0.22
N GLU A 637 1.90 27.18 -1.08
CA GLU A 637 2.46 28.46 -0.67
C GLU A 637 1.54 29.23 0.27
N ASP A 638 0.25 29.35 -0.12
CA ASP A 638 -0.75 30.04 0.69
C ASP A 638 -1.04 29.29 2.00
N LEU A 639 -1.07 27.95 1.93
CA LEU A 639 -1.27 27.12 3.11
C LEU A 639 -0.08 27.23 4.08
N ILE A 640 1.16 27.15 3.61
CA ILE A 640 2.37 27.34 4.41
C ILE A 640 2.35 28.73 5.08
N LYS A 641 2.03 29.78 4.31
CA LYS A 641 1.93 31.14 4.83
C LYS A 641 0.86 31.26 5.91
N GLY A 642 -0.33 30.68 5.67
CA GLY A 642 -1.41 30.64 6.63
C GLY A 642 -1.03 29.88 7.90
N LEU A 643 -0.39 28.71 7.78
CA LEU A 643 0.06 27.91 8.92
C LEU A 643 1.12 28.62 9.75
N LYS A 644 2.09 29.29 9.11
CA LYS A 644 3.14 30.05 9.82
C LYS A 644 2.62 31.26 10.58
N SER A 645 1.51 31.84 10.16
CA SER A 645 0.88 32.99 10.83
C SER A 645 -0.21 32.59 11.84
N LEU A 646 -0.58 31.29 11.86
CA LEU A 646 -1.66 30.80 12.69
C LEU A 646 -1.28 30.80 14.18
N THR A 647 -2.18 31.33 15.00
CA THR A 647 -2.07 31.26 16.46
C THR A 647 -2.96 30.14 17.02
N ARG A 648 -2.56 29.61 18.19
CA ARG A 648 -3.38 28.62 18.91
C ARG A 648 -4.76 29.18 19.24
N GLU A 649 -4.85 30.43 19.62
CA GLU A 649 -6.08 31.15 20.01
C GLU A 649 -7.05 31.22 18.83
N GLU A 650 -6.59 31.61 17.63
CA GLU A 650 -7.42 31.66 16.42
C GLU A 650 -7.93 30.28 16.03
N LEU A 651 -7.06 29.26 16.12
CA LEU A 651 -7.44 27.88 15.79
C LEU A 651 -8.47 27.32 16.78
N TYR A 652 -8.25 27.57 18.07
CA TYR A 652 -9.16 27.09 19.11
C TYR A 652 -10.51 27.82 19.06
N ASP A 653 -10.50 29.12 18.81
CA ASP A 653 -11.72 29.91 18.64
C ASP A 653 -12.51 29.43 17.41
N TRP A 654 -11.81 29.14 16.31
CA TRP A 654 -12.42 28.55 15.12
C TRP A 654 -13.07 27.19 15.43
N TYR A 655 -12.34 26.31 16.09
CA TYR A 655 -12.87 25.04 16.54
C TYR A 655 -14.09 25.20 17.45
N LYS A 656 -14.04 26.13 18.40
CA LYS A 656 -15.12 26.36 19.36
C LYS A 656 -16.36 27.03 18.74
N THR A 657 -16.19 27.78 17.67
CA THR A 657 -17.29 28.61 17.11
C THR A 657 -17.86 28.00 15.83
N ALA A 658 -17.05 27.42 14.97
CA ALA A 658 -17.47 26.97 13.65
C ALA A 658 -17.59 25.42 13.51
N VAL A 659 -16.77 24.66 14.24
CA VAL A 659 -16.75 23.20 14.12
C VAL A 659 -17.86 22.59 14.96
N SER A 660 -18.66 21.73 14.33
CA SER A 660 -19.79 21.03 14.98
C SER A 660 -20.12 19.73 14.24
N ALA A 661 -20.70 18.80 14.96
CA ALA A 661 -21.33 17.60 14.39
C ALA A 661 -22.83 17.85 14.04
N GLU A 662 -23.26 19.11 13.91
CA GLU A 662 -24.64 19.45 13.53
C GLU A 662 -24.99 18.99 12.11
N HIS A 663 -23.97 18.79 11.26
CA HIS A 663 -24.13 18.24 9.93
C HIS A 663 -23.00 17.26 9.62
N GLY A 664 -23.36 16.03 9.22
CA GLY A 664 -22.37 15.02 8.88
C GLY A 664 -22.98 13.67 8.54
N ALA A 665 -22.11 12.71 8.30
CA ALA A 665 -22.46 11.32 8.06
C ALA A 665 -21.49 10.37 8.78
N ILE A 666 -21.99 9.24 9.24
CA ILE A 666 -21.21 8.13 9.84
C ILE A 666 -21.64 6.83 9.20
N ALA A 667 -20.70 6.07 8.72
CA ALA A 667 -20.93 4.72 8.20
C ALA A 667 -20.16 3.70 9.04
N ILE A 668 -20.84 2.63 9.48
CA ILE A 668 -20.29 1.58 10.32
C ILE A 668 -20.55 0.24 9.64
N VAL A 669 -19.46 -0.48 9.35
CA VAL A 669 -19.50 -1.78 8.64
C VAL A 669 -18.69 -2.81 9.43
N GLY A 670 -19.24 -3.97 9.71
CA GLY A 670 -18.55 -5.04 10.41
C GLY A 670 -19.39 -5.73 11.48
N GLU A 671 -18.75 -6.36 12.46
CA GLU A 671 -19.43 -7.09 13.52
C GLU A 671 -19.72 -6.19 14.72
N PHE A 672 -20.98 -5.88 14.95
CA PHE A 672 -21.41 -5.05 16.09
C PHE A 672 -22.87 -5.27 16.45
N ASP A 673 -23.25 -4.82 17.65
CA ASP A 673 -24.66 -4.71 18.06
C ASP A 673 -25.23 -3.34 17.62
N PRO A 674 -26.16 -3.31 16.65
CA PRO A 674 -26.77 -2.06 16.19
C PRO A 674 -27.48 -1.27 17.30
N ALA A 675 -28.07 -1.92 18.29
CA ALA A 675 -28.79 -1.23 19.37
C ALA A 675 -27.83 -0.48 20.30
N ALA A 676 -26.70 -1.12 20.67
CA ALA A 676 -25.67 -0.49 21.50
C ALA A 676 -24.99 0.67 20.75
N VAL A 677 -24.71 0.50 19.46
CA VAL A 677 -24.12 1.58 18.63
C VAL A 677 -25.06 2.75 18.50
N LYS A 678 -26.35 2.52 18.22
CA LYS A 678 -27.35 3.61 18.16
C LYS A 678 -27.43 4.39 19.47
N ALA A 679 -27.49 3.71 20.59
CA ALA A 679 -27.53 4.36 21.89
C ALA A 679 -26.26 5.22 22.15
N ALA A 680 -25.09 4.75 21.76
CA ALA A 680 -23.85 5.52 21.86
C ALA A 680 -23.87 6.75 20.97
N LEU A 681 -24.30 6.62 19.71
CA LEU A 681 -24.40 7.74 18.77
C LEU A 681 -25.47 8.77 19.18
N GLU A 682 -26.62 8.31 19.70
CA GLU A 682 -27.67 9.20 20.23
C GLU A 682 -27.18 10.01 21.43
N LYS A 683 -26.42 9.39 22.33
CA LYS A 683 -25.80 10.08 23.47
C LYS A 683 -24.84 11.18 23.02
N LEU A 684 -24.07 10.96 21.96
CA LEU A 684 -23.07 11.90 21.47
C LEU A 684 -23.66 12.97 20.54
N TYR A 685 -24.47 12.58 19.57
CA TYR A 685 -24.89 13.45 18.47
C TYR A 685 -26.38 13.85 18.54
N GLY A 686 -27.17 13.22 19.38
CA GLY A 686 -28.62 13.55 19.50
C GLY A 686 -28.90 15.01 19.87
N ASN A 687 -27.98 15.63 20.61
CA ASN A 687 -28.02 17.03 20.98
C ASN A 687 -26.70 17.74 20.64
N ALA A 688 -26.21 17.55 19.41
CA ALA A 688 -24.97 18.17 18.96
C ALA A 688 -24.99 19.68 19.17
N LYS A 689 -23.86 20.26 19.55
CA LYS A 689 -23.68 21.68 19.75
C LYS A 689 -24.09 22.45 18.50
N LYS A 690 -25.02 23.36 18.63
CA LYS A 690 -25.43 24.30 17.55
C LYS A 690 -24.40 25.41 17.39
N VAL A 691 -24.08 25.75 16.15
CA VAL A 691 -23.26 26.91 15.79
C VAL A 691 -24.13 28.14 15.47
N ASP A 692 -23.53 29.33 15.54
CA ASP A 692 -24.16 30.54 15.06
C ASP A 692 -24.54 30.42 13.59
N ALA A 693 -25.66 31.03 13.17
CA ALA A 693 -26.14 30.97 11.79
C ALA A 693 -25.08 31.34 10.73
N LYS A 694 -24.16 32.25 11.07
CA LYS A 694 -23.05 32.64 10.18
C LYS A 694 -22.04 31.50 9.89
N TYR A 695 -21.99 30.47 10.72
CA TYR A 695 -21.14 29.29 10.57
C TYR A 695 -21.93 28.03 10.24
N ALA A 696 -23.24 28.14 10.13
CA ALA A 696 -24.08 27.01 9.74
C ALA A 696 -23.61 26.44 8.40
N TYR A 697 -23.60 25.12 8.31
CA TYR A 697 -23.17 24.44 7.09
C TYR A 697 -24.14 24.76 5.95
N GLU A 698 -23.58 25.25 4.86
CA GLU A 698 -24.24 25.37 3.57
C GLU A 698 -23.28 24.85 2.51
N ARG A 699 -23.74 23.89 1.70
CA ARG A 699 -22.93 23.29 0.66
C ARG A 699 -22.56 24.29 -0.41
N TYR A 700 -21.31 24.33 -0.78
CA TYR A 700 -20.81 25.06 -1.95
C TYR A 700 -19.99 24.14 -2.84
N PHE A 701 -20.02 24.40 -4.13
CA PHE A 701 -19.26 23.58 -5.10
C PHE A 701 -18.79 24.47 -6.26
N GLY A 702 -17.74 23.96 -6.95
CA GLY A 702 -17.22 24.61 -8.13
C GLY A 702 -18.12 24.36 -9.35
N GLU A 703 -18.37 25.42 -10.10
CA GLU A 703 -18.98 25.33 -11.41
C GLU A 703 -17.91 25.27 -12.50
N TYR A 704 -18.21 24.59 -13.60
CA TYR A 704 -17.33 24.59 -14.75
C TYR A 704 -17.16 25.99 -15.31
N LYS A 705 -15.90 26.36 -15.50
CA LYS A 705 -15.49 27.55 -16.23
C LYS A 705 -14.34 27.16 -17.14
N PRO A 706 -14.40 27.55 -18.42
CA PRO A 706 -13.32 27.23 -19.34
C PRO A 706 -12.01 27.86 -18.88
N VAL A 707 -10.92 27.10 -18.95
CA VAL A 707 -9.56 27.54 -18.70
C VAL A 707 -8.80 27.38 -20.00
N ALA A 708 -8.06 28.42 -20.41
CA ALA A 708 -7.27 28.34 -21.62
C ALA A 708 -6.16 27.29 -21.51
N ALA A 709 -5.97 26.51 -22.55
CA ALA A 709 -4.91 25.52 -22.56
C ALA A 709 -3.54 26.21 -22.56
N GLU A 710 -2.60 25.65 -21.81
CA GLU A 710 -1.24 26.16 -21.71
C GLU A 710 -0.25 25.00 -21.65
N ARG A 711 0.96 25.23 -22.18
CA ARG A 711 2.09 24.35 -21.98
C ARG A 711 3.08 25.00 -21.02
N ILE A 712 3.09 24.50 -19.78
CA ILE A 712 3.92 25.02 -18.68
C ILE A 712 5.14 24.11 -18.49
N VAL A 713 6.34 24.70 -18.46
CA VAL A 713 7.58 23.97 -18.27
C VAL A 713 8.27 24.46 -17.01
N ILE A 714 8.64 23.54 -16.13
CA ILE A 714 9.19 23.84 -14.81
C ILE A 714 10.54 23.15 -14.66
N ASP A 715 11.55 23.93 -14.36
CA ASP A 715 12.91 23.44 -14.15
C ASP A 715 13.09 22.91 -12.73
N ALA A 716 13.45 21.66 -12.62
CA ALA A 716 13.83 20.99 -11.38
C ALA A 716 15.25 20.41 -11.56
N PRO A 717 16.29 21.25 -11.42
CA PRO A 717 17.65 20.87 -11.75
C PRO A 717 18.16 19.73 -10.83
N SER A 718 19.03 18.90 -11.38
CA SER A 718 19.67 17.77 -10.68
C SER A 718 18.71 16.64 -10.24
N LYS A 719 17.46 16.66 -10.64
CA LYS A 719 16.54 15.55 -10.38
C LYS A 719 16.71 14.44 -11.41
N GLU A 720 16.60 13.21 -10.96
CA GLU A 720 16.79 12.02 -11.80
C GLU A 720 15.49 11.54 -12.46
N ASN A 721 14.35 12.08 -12.05
CA ASN A 721 13.07 11.88 -12.71
C ASN A 721 12.41 13.20 -13.11
N ALA A 722 11.52 13.12 -14.06
CA ALA A 722 10.65 14.18 -14.51
C ALA A 722 9.21 13.70 -14.54
N VAL A 723 8.27 14.62 -14.59
CA VAL A 723 6.84 14.31 -14.68
C VAL A 723 6.17 15.11 -15.79
N ILE A 724 5.22 14.45 -16.45
CA ILE A 724 4.24 15.07 -17.33
C ILE A 724 2.92 14.99 -16.61
N VAL A 725 2.21 16.11 -16.51
CA VAL A 725 0.81 16.15 -16.08
C VAL A 725 0.01 16.86 -17.15
N ALA A 726 -1.06 16.23 -17.59
CA ALA A 726 -2.01 16.84 -18.53
C ALA A 726 -3.39 16.90 -17.90
N ARG A 727 -4.11 18.00 -18.10
CA ARG A 727 -5.47 18.17 -17.57
C ARG A 727 -6.34 19.00 -18.49
N VAL A 728 -7.60 18.62 -18.55
CA VAL A 728 -8.69 19.43 -19.12
C VAL A 728 -9.90 19.35 -18.21
N ASP A 729 -10.53 20.53 -17.95
CA ASP A 729 -11.80 20.59 -17.26
C ASP A 729 -12.94 20.65 -18.30
N PHE A 730 -14.09 20.04 -17.97
CA PHE A 730 -15.27 20.03 -18.81
C PHE A 730 -16.55 20.00 -17.97
N ALA A 731 -17.67 20.37 -18.58
CA ALA A 731 -18.95 20.39 -17.90
C ALA A 731 -19.57 18.99 -17.88
N ALA A 732 -19.55 18.32 -16.73
CA ALA A 732 -20.20 17.04 -16.49
C ALA A 732 -20.38 16.78 -14.97
N SER A 733 -21.20 15.78 -14.66
CA SER A 733 -21.39 15.25 -13.30
C SER A 733 -21.64 13.74 -13.36
N VAL A 734 -21.56 13.07 -12.23
CA VAL A 734 -21.88 11.64 -12.13
C VAL A 734 -23.36 11.33 -12.46
N ASN A 735 -24.21 12.34 -12.45
CA ASN A 735 -25.65 12.22 -12.73
C ASN A 735 -25.99 12.37 -14.24
N ASP A 736 -25.04 12.80 -15.07
CA ASP A 736 -25.26 12.95 -16.52
C ASP A 736 -25.53 11.60 -17.17
N GLU A 737 -26.29 11.60 -18.25
CA GLU A 737 -26.64 10.38 -18.98
C GLU A 737 -25.43 9.64 -19.54
N ASP A 738 -24.38 10.36 -19.95
CA ASP A 738 -23.15 9.79 -20.50
C ASP A 738 -22.05 9.55 -19.45
N ALA A 739 -22.33 9.77 -18.15
CA ALA A 739 -21.32 9.56 -17.08
C ALA A 739 -20.70 8.16 -17.08
N ALA A 740 -21.50 7.13 -17.37
CA ALA A 740 -21.01 5.75 -17.52
C ALA A 740 -20.04 5.61 -18.72
N ALA A 741 -20.38 6.24 -19.83
CA ALA A 741 -19.55 6.23 -21.03
C ALA A 741 -18.23 7.02 -20.82
N LEU A 742 -18.24 8.10 -20.06
CA LEU A 742 -17.05 8.86 -19.67
C LEU A 742 -16.09 8.00 -18.82
N VAL A 743 -16.62 7.22 -17.88
CA VAL A 743 -15.82 6.30 -17.06
C VAL A 743 -15.20 5.19 -17.91
N VAL A 744 -15.97 4.62 -18.85
CA VAL A 744 -15.46 3.57 -19.76
C VAL A 744 -14.41 4.16 -20.71
N ALA A 745 -14.62 5.37 -21.22
CA ALA A 745 -13.64 6.05 -22.08
C ALA A 745 -12.31 6.30 -21.38
N ASP A 746 -12.34 6.79 -20.15
CA ASP A 746 -11.13 6.98 -19.34
C ASP A 746 -10.45 5.65 -19.04
N TRP A 747 -11.20 4.60 -18.70
CA TRP A 747 -10.64 3.27 -18.43
C TRP A 747 -9.80 2.72 -19.59
N ILE A 748 -10.28 2.89 -20.81
CA ILE A 748 -9.57 2.44 -22.02
C ILE A 748 -8.37 3.35 -22.31
N LEU A 749 -8.51 4.66 -22.12
CA LEU A 749 -7.48 5.62 -22.48
C LEU A 749 -6.27 5.53 -21.56
N GLY A 750 -6.46 5.57 -20.25
CA GLY A 750 -5.38 5.62 -19.30
C GLY A 750 -5.74 5.18 -17.87
N GLY A 751 -7.00 4.89 -17.60
CA GLY A 751 -7.50 4.40 -16.32
C GLY A 751 -7.23 2.91 -16.11
N GLY A 752 -8.11 2.24 -15.40
CA GLY A 752 -8.04 0.79 -15.18
C GLY A 752 -6.99 0.38 -14.15
N THR A 753 -6.43 -0.81 -14.33
CA THR A 753 -5.49 -1.43 -13.38
C THR A 753 -4.06 -0.87 -13.46
N GLY A 754 -3.80 0.07 -14.39
CA GLY A 754 -2.49 0.68 -14.57
C GLY A 754 -1.47 -0.16 -15.35
N LEU A 755 -1.85 -1.33 -15.87
CA LEU A 755 -0.94 -2.23 -16.61
C LEU A 755 -1.32 -2.48 -18.06
N SER A 756 -2.53 -2.18 -18.47
CA SER A 756 -3.00 -2.32 -19.85
C SER A 756 -4.10 -1.30 -20.13
N ASN A 757 -3.75 -0.29 -20.85
CA ASN A 757 -4.61 0.73 -21.44
C ASN A 757 -3.80 1.44 -22.54
N ARG A 758 -4.42 2.28 -23.35
CA ARG A 758 -3.73 2.87 -24.49
C ARG A 758 -2.50 3.70 -24.15
N LEU A 759 -2.56 4.48 -23.05
CA LEU A 759 -1.42 5.30 -22.61
C LEU A 759 -0.30 4.42 -22.04
N VAL A 760 -0.63 3.39 -21.27
CA VAL A 760 0.37 2.42 -20.75
C VAL A 760 1.01 1.66 -21.91
N ASP A 761 0.21 1.13 -22.83
CA ASP A 761 0.71 0.38 -23.98
C ASP A 761 1.64 1.25 -24.85
N ARG A 762 1.31 2.55 -25.01
CA ARG A 762 2.10 3.47 -25.81
C ARG A 762 3.39 3.90 -25.10
N LEU A 763 3.31 4.38 -23.84
CA LEU A 763 4.45 4.99 -23.16
C LEU A 763 5.32 3.98 -22.41
N ARG A 764 4.70 2.94 -21.83
CA ARG A 764 5.42 1.96 -21.03
C ARG A 764 5.78 0.72 -21.84
N GLN A 765 4.78 0.04 -22.45
CA GLN A 765 5.00 -1.25 -23.08
C GLN A 765 5.77 -1.14 -24.40
N LYS A 766 5.40 -0.17 -25.26
CA LYS A 766 5.98 -0.02 -26.59
C LYS A 766 7.27 0.80 -26.59
N GLU A 767 7.28 1.90 -25.86
CA GLU A 767 8.39 2.86 -25.92
C GLU A 767 9.33 2.78 -24.70
N GLY A 768 8.93 2.15 -23.61
CA GLY A 768 9.73 2.04 -22.40
C GLY A 768 10.10 3.38 -21.75
N LEU A 769 9.28 4.42 -21.92
CA LEU A 769 9.59 5.78 -21.49
C LEU A 769 9.17 6.08 -20.05
N SER A 770 8.19 5.35 -19.53
CA SER A 770 7.59 5.65 -18.24
C SER A 770 7.49 4.41 -17.37
N TYR A 771 7.81 4.56 -16.09
CA TYR A 771 7.51 3.54 -15.07
C TYR A 771 6.00 3.46 -14.81
N GLY A 772 5.35 4.61 -14.63
CA GLY A 772 3.92 4.70 -14.39
C GLY A 772 3.28 5.81 -15.21
N VAL A 773 2.27 5.44 -15.97
CA VAL A 773 1.41 6.36 -16.69
C VAL A 773 -0.04 5.95 -16.45
N GLY A 774 -0.90 6.95 -16.28
CA GLY A 774 -2.32 6.69 -16.12
C GLY A 774 -3.15 7.96 -16.27
N SER A 775 -4.44 7.77 -16.42
CA SER A 775 -5.40 8.87 -16.39
C SER A 775 -6.51 8.61 -15.38
N HIS A 776 -7.25 9.66 -15.09
CA HIS A 776 -8.40 9.62 -14.20
C HIS A 776 -9.42 10.68 -14.57
N VAL A 777 -10.66 10.28 -14.78
CA VAL A 777 -11.80 11.18 -14.91
C VAL A 777 -12.46 11.41 -13.56
N LYS A 778 -12.59 12.68 -13.15
CA LYS A 778 -13.30 13.07 -11.95
C LYS A 778 -14.67 13.62 -12.33
N LEU A 779 -15.72 12.92 -11.92
CA LEU A 779 -17.11 13.34 -12.07
C LEU A 779 -17.67 13.76 -10.68
N PRO A 780 -17.99 15.03 -10.44
CA PRO A 780 -18.48 15.45 -9.15
C PRO A 780 -19.90 14.95 -8.89
N GLN A 781 -20.19 14.71 -7.62
CA GLN A 781 -21.55 14.41 -7.14
C GLN A 781 -22.45 15.65 -7.15
N PHE A 782 -21.86 16.82 -6.91
CA PHE A 782 -22.51 18.13 -6.86
C PHE A 782 -21.79 19.12 -7.77
N GLY A 783 -22.54 19.98 -8.44
CA GLY A 783 -22.00 20.86 -9.45
C GLY A 783 -21.72 20.12 -10.76
N ASN A 784 -20.98 20.77 -11.64
CA ASN A 784 -20.72 20.25 -12.99
C ASN A 784 -19.27 20.44 -13.44
N ARG A 785 -18.34 20.68 -12.50
CA ARG A 785 -16.92 20.85 -12.83
C ARG A 785 -16.22 19.52 -12.79
N SER A 786 -16.19 18.84 -13.91
CA SER A 786 -15.45 17.61 -14.12
C SER A 786 -14.04 17.90 -14.65
N SER A 787 -13.14 16.95 -14.48
CA SER A 787 -11.80 17.02 -15.06
C SER A 787 -11.34 15.64 -15.51
N TRP A 788 -10.63 15.60 -16.62
CA TRP A 788 -9.76 14.49 -16.99
C TRP A 788 -8.32 14.89 -16.74
N MET A 789 -7.55 14.03 -16.13
CA MET A 789 -6.15 14.26 -15.82
C MET A 789 -5.33 13.01 -16.13
N MET A 790 -4.19 13.21 -16.78
CA MET A 790 -3.17 12.18 -17.02
C MET A 790 -1.88 12.57 -16.32
N SER A 791 -1.11 11.58 -15.87
CA SER A 791 0.25 11.78 -15.39
C SER A 791 1.17 10.67 -15.85
N ALA A 792 2.44 11.02 -16.12
CA ALA A 792 3.48 10.05 -16.44
C ALA A 792 4.79 10.47 -15.79
N ILE A 793 5.50 9.52 -15.17
CA ILE A 793 6.83 9.74 -14.59
C ILE A 793 7.85 9.15 -15.55
N VAL A 794 8.83 9.95 -15.93
CA VAL A 794 9.82 9.62 -16.96
C VAL A 794 11.22 10.06 -16.55
N ALA A 795 12.25 9.51 -17.18
CA ALA A 795 13.59 10.08 -17.07
C ALA A 795 13.63 11.46 -17.78
N PRO A 796 14.36 12.46 -17.24
CA PRO A 796 14.38 13.82 -17.82
C PRO A 796 14.68 13.86 -19.32
N GLN A 797 15.65 13.09 -19.79
CA GLN A 797 16.02 13.02 -21.21
C GLN A 797 14.89 12.47 -22.11
N ASN A 798 13.95 11.73 -21.54
CA ASN A 798 12.80 11.17 -22.26
C ASN A 798 11.58 12.11 -22.28
N LEU A 799 11.62 13.19 -21.51
CA LEU A 799 10.48 14.11 -21.32
C LEU A 799 9.86 14.60 -22.64
N PRO A 800 10.63 15.10 -23.64
CA PRO A 800 10.06 15.56 -24.91
C PRO A 800 9.42 14.42 -25.71
N LYS A 801 10.05 13.25 -25.71
CA LYS A 801 9.54 12.09 -26.46
C LYS A 801 8.27 11.56 -25.81
N ALA A 802 8.23 11.49 -24.47
CA ALA A 802 7.06 11.02 -23.75
C ALA A 802 5.85 11.97 -23.90
N GLU A 803 6.08 13.30 -23.89
CA GLU A 803 5.05 14.28 -24.20
C GLU A 803 4.48 14.07 -25.60
N ALA A 804 5.34 13.91 -26.61
CA ALA A 804 4.91 13.68 -27.97
C ALA A 804 4.09 12.39 -28.09
N CYS A 805 4.59 11.29 -27.53
CA CYS A 805 3.88 10.00 -27.55
C CYS A 805 2.53 10.06 -26.84
N ALA A 806 2.43 10.77 -25.72
CA ALA A 806 1.16 10.95 -25.02
C ALA A 806 0.16 11.76 -25.85
N LYS A 807 0.60 12.85 -26.46
CA LYS A 807 -0.23 13.67 -27.37
C LYS A 807 -0.72 12.87 -28.57
N GLU A 808 0.19 12.19 -29.27
CA GLU A 808 -0.13 11.36 -30.41
C GLU A 808 -1.18 10.28 -30.06
N GLU A 809 -1.02 9.62 -28.90
CA GLU A 809 -1.97 8.58 -28.50
C GLU A 809 -3.34 9.13 -28.13
N ILE A 810 -3.40 10.27 -27.45
CA ILE A 810 -4.65 10.96 -27.12
C ILE A 810 -5.34 11.42 -28.40
N GLU A 811 -4.63 12.08 -29.30
CA GLU A 811 -5.14 12.54 -30.60
C GLU A 811 -5.64 11.37 -31.44
N ARG A 812 -4.88 10.26 -31.46
CA ARG A 812 -5.26 9.02 -32.14
C ARG A 812 -6.55 8.45 -31.57
N ALA A 813 -6.62 8.35 -30.23
CA ALA A 813 -7.81 7.84 -29.56
C ALA A 813 -9.06 8.70 -29.86
N VAL A 814 -8.94 10.03 -29.83
CA VAL A 814 -10.05 10.96 -30.13
C VAL A 814 -10.47 10.88 -31.61
N LYS A 815 -9.50 10.75 -32.51
CA LYS A 815 -9.75 10.70 -33.97
C LYS A 815 -10.34 9.36 -34.42
N GLU A 816 -9.71 8.26 -34.04
CA GLU A 816 -10.04 6.92 -34.48
C GLU A 816 -11.13 6.27 -33.63
N GLY A 817 -11.23 6.64 -32.37
CA GLY A 817 -12.12 6.05 -31.39
C GLY A 817 -11.57 4.74 -30.80
N PHE A 818 -12.36 4.14 -29.95
CA PHE A 818 -12.14 2.82 -29.37
C PHE A 818 -12.90 1.76 -30.15
N THR A 819 -12.38 0.55 -30.15
CA THR A 819 -12.99 -0.60 -30.82
C THR A 819 -14.08 -1.26 -29.97
N ASP A 820 -14.96 -2.04 -30.59
CA ASP A 820 -15.97 -2.83 -29.88
C ASP A 820 -15.36 -3.79 -28.85
N GLN A 821 -14.19 -4.37 -29.16
CA GLN A 821 -13.48 -5.25 -28.25
C GLN A 821 -12.94 -4.52 -27.01
N GLU A 822 -12.32 -3.34 -27.18
CA GLU A 822 -11.82 -2.53 -26.07
C GLU A 822 -12.96 -2.10 -25.13
N VAL A 823 -14.10 -1.71 -25.71
CA VAL A 823 -15.25 -1.29 -24.91
C VAL A 823 -15.84 -2.46 -24.12
N LYS A 824 -15.98 -3.64 -24.74
CA LYS A 824 -16.45 -4.85 -24.03
C LYS A 824 -15.52 -5.30 -22.91
N GLU A 825 -14.21 -5.26 -23.16
CA GLU A 825 -13.19 -5.60 -22.16
C GLU A 825 -13.20 -4.60 -21.01
N ALA A 826 -13.31 -3.30 -21.30
CA ALA A 826 -13.40 -2.25 -20.27
C ALA A 826 -14.66 -2.37 -19.43
N ILE A 827 -15.84 -2.58 -20.04
CA ILE A 827 -17.08 -2.80 -19.30
C ILE A 827 -16.91 -3.95 -18.32
N LYS A 828 -16.40 -5.10 -18.78
CA LYS A 828 -16.18 -6.26 -17.93
C LYS A 828 -15.19 -5.93 -16.79
N GLY A 829 -14.04 -5.34 -17.13
CA GLY A 829 -13.02 -4.98 -16.15
C GLY A 829 -13.51 -4.00 -15.09
N ILE A 830 -14.28 -2.99 -15.48
CA ILE A 830 -14.88 -2.03 -14.55
C ILE A 830 -15.87 -2.72 -13.62
N LEU A 831 -16.77 -3.52 -14.14
CA LEU A 831 -17.81 -4.21 -13.35
C LEU A 831 -17.18 -5.19 -12.36
N ASP A 832 -16.21 -5.98 -12.80
CA ASP A 832 -15.48 -6.92 -11.95
C ASP A 832 -14.67 -6.16 -10.86
N SER A 833 -13.98 -5.08 -11.22
CA SER A 833 -13.27 -4.22 -10.24
C SER A 833 -14.21 -3.61 -9.21
N ARG A 834 -15.38 -3.13 -9.62
CA ARG A 834 -16.39 -2.59 -8.69
C ARG A 834 -16.94 -3.66 -7.76
N ALA A 835 -17.13 -4.89 -8.26
CA ALA A 835 -17.55 -6.02 -7.43
C ALA A 835 -16.47 -6.41 -6.39
N VAL A 836 -15.20 -6.41 -6.78
CA VAL A 836 -14.07 -6.62 -5.85
C VAL A 836 -14.02 -5.54 -4.78
N ASN A 837 -14.18 -4.26 -5.18
CA ASN A 837 -14.17 -3.16 -4.22
C ASN A 837 -15.31 -3.25 -3.20
N ARG A 838 -16.51 -3.68 -3.61
CA ARG A 838 -17.65 -3.89 -2.69
C ARG A 838 -17.43 -5.01 -1.67
N ALA A 839 -16.40 -5.83 -1.83
CA ALA A 839 -16.02 -6.82 -0.84
C ALA A 839 -15.30 -6.19 0.37
N GLN A 840 -14.77 -4.98 0.22
CA GLN A 840 -13.97 -4.31 1.24
C GLN A 840 -14.83 -3.44 2.14
N ASP A 841 -14.65 -3.55 3.46
CA ASP A 841 -15.47 -2.86 4.45
C ASP A 841 -15.26 -1.34 4.44
N ASP A 842 -14.04 -0.89 4.19
CA ASP A 842 -13.70 0.51 4.02
C ASP A 842 -14.36 1.12 2.77
N TYR A 843 -14.39 0.39 1.65
CA TYR A 843 -15.10 0.83 0.45
C TYR A 843 -16.62 0.93 0.68
N LEU A 844 -17.20 -0.04 1.40
CA LEU A 844 -18.62 0.00 1.77
C LEU A 844 -18.94 1.22 2.64
N ALA A 845 -18.11 1.44 3.68
CA ALA A 845 -18.27 2.60 4.56
C ALA A 845 -18.07 3.92 3.79
N GLN A 846 -17.06 4.05 2.95
CA GLN A 846 -16.81 5.23 2.12
C GLN A 846 -17.95 5.49 1.14
N SER A 847 -18.48 4.43 0.52
CA SER A 847 -19.62 4.55 -0.40
C SER A 847 -20.86 5.04 0.33
N TRP A 848 -21.12 4.51 1.53
CA TRP A 848 -22.25 5.00 2.34
C TRP A 848 -22.13 6.47 2.71
N LEU A 849 -20.93 6.94 3.09
CA LEU A 849 -20.74 8.39 3.36
C LEU A 849 -21.12 9.23 2.14
N GLN A 850 -20.62 8.85 0.97
CA GLN A 850 -20.91 9.57 -0.29
C GLN A 850 -22.40 9.50 -0.68
N PHE A 851 -23.02 8.36 -0.51
CA PHE A 851 -24.42 8.17 -0.87
C PHE A 851 -25.36 8.91 0.09
N MET A 852 -25.11 8.85 1.40
CA MET A 852 -25.90 9.59 2.38
C MET A 852 -25.83 11.09 2.11
N GLU A 853 -24.65 11.63 1.84
CA GLU A 853 -24.46 13.05 1.49
C GLU A 853 -25.28 13.48 0.28
N ALA A 854 -25.52 12.56 -0.66
CA ALA A 854 -26.26 12.79 -1.88
C ALA A 854 -27.72 12.33 -1.82
N GLY A 855 -28.20 11.81 -0.71
CA GLY A 855 -29.52 11.21 -0.60
C GLY A 855 -29.69 9.94 -1.45
N LYS A 856 -28.62 9.20 -1.69
CA LYS A 856 -28.53 7.99 -2.51
C LYS A 856 -28.32 6.74 -1.67
N THR A 857 -28.34 5.56 -2.34
CA THR A 857 -28.05 4.26 -1.76
C THR A 857 -27.24 3.42 -2.74
N PHE A 858 -26.96 2.16 -2.40
CA PHE A 858 -26.34 1.23 -3.34
C PHE A 858 -27.22 0.93 -4.56
N ALA A 859 -28.51 1.23 -4.52
CA ALA A 859 -29.36 1.21 -5.73
C ALA A 859 -28.83 2.15 -6.82
N PHE A 860 -28.26 3.32 -6.44
CA PHE A 860 -27.57 4.19 -7.40
C PHE A 860 -26.33 3.53 -7.99
N SER A 861 -25.54 2.84 -7.18
CA SER A 861 -24.38 2.07 -7.67
C SER A 861 -24.81 0.98 -8.65
N LYS A 862 -25.88 0.25 -8.35
CA LYS A 862 -26.46 -0.76 -9.25
C LYS A 862 -26.92 -0.15 -10.58
N GLN A 863 -27.71 0.92 -10.53
CA GLN A 863 -28.14 1.63 -11.73
C GLN A 863 -26.96 2.16 -12.55
N PHE A 864 -25.91 2.64 -11.88
CA PHE A 864 -24.71 3.09 -12.57
C PHE A 864 -23.96 1.93 -13.26
N GLU A 865 -23.88 0.76 -12.65
CA GLU A 865 -23.32 -0.44 -13.24
C GLU A 865 -24.17 -0.98 -14.41
N GLU A 866 -25.50 -0.91 -14.29
CA GLU A 866 -26.40 -1.21 -15.40
C GLU A 866 -26.18 -0.25 -16.58
N ARG A 867 -25.95 1.04 -16.31
CA ARG A 867 -25.59 2.02 -17.33
C ARG A 867 -24.22 1.70 -17.96
N ILE A 868 -23.21 1.32 -17.17
CA ILE A 868 -21.90 0.87 -17.67
C ILE A 868 -22.08 -0.35 -18.58
N ALA A 869 -22.88 -1.33 -18.18
CA ALA A 869 -23.14 -2.53 -18.98
C ALA A 869 -23.87 -2.23 -20.30
N ALA A 870 -24.62 -1.14 -20.36
CA ALA A 870 -25.41 -0.73 -21.52
C ALA A 870 -24.71 0.24 -22.49
N VAL A 871 -23.50 0.73 -22.17
CA VAL A 871 -22.80 1.64 -23.08
C VAL A 871 -22.45 0.96 -24.40
N THR A 872 -22.44 1.74 -25.44
CA THR A 872 -22.08 1.29 -26.80
C THR A 872 -20.76 1.93 -27.22
N VAL A 873 -20.12 1.37 -28.23
CA VAL A 873 -18.90 1.95 -28.83
C VAL A 873 -19.14 3.40 -29.24
N ASP A 874 -20.29 3.70 -29.84
CA ASP A 874 -20.63 5.06 -30.28
C ASP A 874 -20.74 6.02 -29.08
N SER A 875 -21.42 5.60 -28.01
CA SER A 875 -21.57 6.43 -26.81
C SER A 875 -20.22 6.66 -26.10
N VAL A 876 -19.37 5.64 -26.01
CA VAL A 876 -18.04 5.75 -25.42
C VAL A 876 -17.14 6.68 -26.24
N ASN A 877 -17.18 6.57 -27.57
CA ASN A 877 -16.42 7.43 -28.46
C ASN A 877 -16.93 8.89 -28.45
N ALA A 878 -18.23 9.09 -28.31
CA ALA A 878 -18.81 10.43 -28.11
C ALA A 878 -18.37 11.03 -26.76
N ALA A 879 -18.42 10.25 -25.70
CA ALA A 879 -17.96 10.64 -24.36
C ALA A 879 -16.46 10.98 -24.35
N LEU A 880 -15.60 10.19 -25.02
CA LEU A 880 -14.19 10.52 -25.17
C LEU A 880 -13.97 11.90 -25.80
N ARG A 881 -14.67 12.20 -26.89
CA ARG A 881 -14.55 13.49 -27.60
C ARG A 881 -15.10 14.66 -26.79
N ARG A 882 -16.06 14.41 -25.91
CA ARG A 882 -16.56 15.41 -24.94
C ARG A 882 -15.55 15.63 -23.83
N MET A 883 -14.96 14.55 -23.29
CA MET A 883 -14.05 14.56 -22.17
C MET A 883 -12.69 15.18 -22.52
N VAL A 884 -12.13 14.77 -23.64
CA VAL A 884 -10.80 15.20 -24.07
C VAL A 884 -10.86 15.86 -25.43
N VAL A 885 -10.75 17.17 -25.42
CA VAL A 885 -10.53 18.00 -26.61
C VAL A 885 -9.05 18.35 -26.63
N PRO A 886 -8.22 17.75 -27.48
CA PRO A 886 -6.75 17.85 -27.42
C PRO A 886 -6.22 19.27 -27.34
N GLU A 887 -6.88 20.22 -28.05
CA GLU A 887 -6.49 21.63 -28.09
C GLU A 887 -6.75 22.35 -26.77
N ASN A 888 -7.61 21.81 -25.89
CA ASN A 888 -7.96 22.39 -24.61
C ASN A 888 -7.17 21.78 -23.44
N VAL A 889 -6.29 20.81 -23.73
CA VAL A 889 -5.49 20.14 -22.68
C VAL A 889 -4.32 21.02 -22.28
N THR A 890 -4.25 21.36 -20.99
CA THR A 890 -3.07 21.99 -20.40
C THR A 890 -2.03 20.93 -20.10
N TRP A 891 -0.78 21.18 -20.52
CA TRP A 891 0.35 20.30 -20.32
C TRP A 891 1.37 20.94 -19.36
N ILE A 892 1.74 20.22 -18.32
CA ILE A 892 2.76 20.65 -17.38
C ILE A 892 3.89 19.63 -17.38
N LEU A 893 5.08 20.10 -17.66
CA LEU A 893 6.32 19.33 -17.69
C LEU A 893 7.23 19.83 -16.59
N SER A 894 7.67 18.98 -15.71
CA SER A 894 8.59 19.34 -14.62
C SER A 894 9.71 18.33 -14.53
N GLY A 895 10.95 18.80 -14.47
CA GLY A 895 12.16 17.97 -14.39
C GLY A 895 13.41 18.78 -14.69
N ASP A 896 14.55 18.09 -14.78
CA ASP A 896 15.82 18.71 -15.18
C ASP A 896 15.77 19.06 -16.68
N LEU A 897 15.51 20.32 -16.98
CA LEU A 897 15.36 20.80 -18.35
C LEU A 897 16.66 20.72 -19.16
N ALA A 898 17.81 20.83 -18.50
CA ALA A 898 19.10 20.70 -19.17
C ALA A 898 19.30 19.26 -19.66
N LYS A 899 18.99 18.26 -18.83
CA LYS A 899 19.00 16.85 -19.25
C LYS A 899 17.94 16.56 -20.31
N ALA A 900 16.79 17.21 -20.24
CA ALA A 900 15.70 17.07 -21.20
C ALA A 900 15.98 17.75 -22.55
N GLY A 901 16.98 18.62 -22.64
CA GLY A 901 17.24 19.44 -23.86
C GLY A 901 16.13 20.46 -24.14
N ILE A 902 15.36 20.84 -23.14
CA ILE A 902 14.27 21.83 -23.25
C ILE A 902 14.81 23.20 -22.86
N LYS A 903 14.63 24.19 -23.73
CA LYS A 903 14.92 25.60 -23.40
C LYS A 903 13.77 26.19 -22.58
N LYS A 904 14.10 26.98 -21.56
CA LYS A 904 13.15 27.77 -20.77
C LYS A 904 12.34 28.72 -21.62
#